data_167e5782e39898fabb188b3b815fd711
#
_entry.id   167e5782e39898fabb188b3b815fd711
#
_cell.length_a   1.000
_cell.length_b   1.000
_cell.length_c   1.000
_cell.angle_alpha   90.00
_cell.angle_beta   90.00
_cell.angle_gamma   90.00
#
_symmetry.space_group_name_H-M   'P 1'
#
loop_
_entity.id
_entity.type
_entity.pdbx_description
1 polymer ?
#
loop_
_entity_poly.entity_id
_entity_poly.type
_entity_poly.pdbx_seq_one_letter_code
_entity_poly.pdbx_strand_id
1 'polypeptide(L)'
;MKLTLFAAAAMALCQAQAAEPATSGDLPTVIITGSMPLPTVEQPRDALAAPVQTASAQQIARSGALDISAFLRRNLGSVVVNEVQNNPFQPDVSYRGYTASPLLGTPQGLSVYLDGMRLNQPFGDVVSWDLIPRMAIESLTLMPGSNPLFGLNTLGGALALHTKDGRGSPGTAIEARLGSDQRRGVEVEHGGSNAQGWHWYVTGNRFKEDGWRDDSPSDVRQLFGKLGWSDARTDIAATVAHADNALTGNGLQEQRLLARDYRSVYTKPDLTQNRSTLLNLTGKHQAGEALLLSGNVYYRKIDTHTFNGDLNDESLDQSVYQPGAAERAALAAAGYTGFPASGANAANTPFPKWRCIGNVLLNDEPAEKCNGMLNRSHTRQENYGFSGQFTALADLAGMRHAVTAGAAFDASHATFRQTSQFGYLNPDRSITPVDFFADGTEIDDDGTPVDNRVDLSGRMRTWSVYASDSVAFNQDLTLTVSGRYNRSTVRNRDAITPGGGSGSLDGDHRFSRFNPAIGLAYAPAKGVSAYLGYNEGSRTPTAIELGCADPDNPCRLPNAMAGDPPLKQVVTKTWEAGVRGKLADVARWSAGVFRSENHDDILFVADNQAGFGYFKNFGKTRHQGVELALDGKAGALDFGVNYTWLQATYQSREVVNGSANSSSDADAPGLEGHIVITPGNRIPLTPSHIVKAHVDVQGGRDWTVGLAMTAVSSAYARGNENNQHQAGGPAYLGSGKSGGYAVVELNGKVQLTPRLSIFAQVNNLFDRKYATAAQLGATAFDANGNFAARPLPAVNGEYPMVNATFYAAGAPRSVNVGVRYAF
;
A
#
# COMPACT_ATOMS: atom_id res chain seq x y z
N MET A 1 -4.67 17.68 29.14
CA MET A 1 -5.62 18.78 29.44
C MET A 1 -5.83 19.65 28.18
N LYS A 2 -6.10 19.05 26.97
CA LYS A 2 -6.42 19.79 25.72
C LYS A 2 -7.53 19.12 24.88
N LEU A 3 -8.23 18.12 25.42
CA LEU A 3 -9.39 17.50 24.76
C LEU A 3 -10.73 18.19 25.11
N THR A 4 -10.76 18.99 26.17
CA THR A 4 -11.98 19.65 26.66
C THR A 4 -12.39 20.89 25.84
N LEU A 5 -11.52 21.47 25.03
CA LEU A 5 -11.86 22.65 24.21
C LEU A 5 -12.61 22.28 22.91
N PHE A 6 -12.47 21.06 22.39
CA PHE A 6 -13.18 20.64 21.18
C PHE A 6 -14.63 20.24 21.45
N ALA A 7 -14.92 19.66 22.61
CA ALA A 7 -16.30 19.36 23.04
C ALA A 7 -17.11 20.62 23.29
N ALA A 8 -16.48 21.70 23.77
CA ALA A 8 -17.14 22.98 24.02
C ALA A 8 -17.46 23.76 22.73
N ALA A 9 -16.63 23.67 21.69
CA ALA A 9 -16.89 24.27 20.39
C ALA A 9 -18.04 23.57 19.63
N ALA A 10 -18.18 22.25 19.78
CA ALA A 10 -19.30 21.50 19.20
C ALA A 10 -20.63 21.80 19.92
N MET A 11 -20.62 22.10 21.22
CA MET A 11 -21.84 22.46 21.95
C MET A 11 -22.27 23.95 21.81
N ALA A 12 -21.33 24.84 21.49
CA ALA A 12 -21.64 26.25 21.28
C ALA A 12 -22.30 26.56 19.93
N LEU A 13 -22.19 25.66 18.94
CA LEU A 13 -22.84 25.75 17.62
C LEU A 13 -24.29 25.24 17.59
N CYS A 14 -24.78 24.62 18.68
CA CYS A 14 -26.15 24.12 18.78
C CYS A 14 -27.19 25.16 19.25
N GLN A 15 -26.81 26.45 19.47
CA GLN A 15 -27.73 27.50 19.89
C GLN A 15 -28.02 28.57 18.82
N ALA A 16 -27.85 28.27 17.54
CA ALA A 16 -28.30 29.16 16.47
C ALA A 16 -29.73 28.79 16.08
N GLN A 17 -30.62 29.72 16.32
CA GLN A 17 -32.05 29.85 16.00
C GLN A 17 -32.64 28.85 14.97
N ALA A 18 -33.76 28.26 15.40
CA ALA A 18 -34.64 27.46 14.57
C ALA A 18 -35.12 28.27 13.33
N ALA A 19 -34.53 27.96 12.17
CA ALA A 19 -35.16 28.24 10.88
C ALA A 19 -36.18 27.14 10.60
N GLU A 20 -37.32 27.49 10.00
CA GLU A 20 -38.41 26.58 9.65
C GLU A 20 -37.92 25.30 8.99
N PRO A 21 -38.50 24.11 9.28
CA PRO A 21 -38.06 22.85 8.74
C PRO A 21 -38.25 22.85 7.22
N ALA A 22 -37.12 22.87 6.50
CA ALA A 22 -37.14 22.42 5.10
C ALA A 22 -37.66 20.98 5.07
N THR A 23 -38.58 20.68 4.19
CA THR A 23 -39.17 19.36 3.99
C THR A 23 -38.13 18.28 4.07
N SER A 24 -38.21 17.43 5.10
CA SER A 24 -37.34 16.30 5.34
C SER A 24 -37.43 15.31 4.20
N GLY A 25 -36.50 15.36 3.26
CA GLY A 25 -36.32 14.29 2.30
C GLY A 25 -35.67 13.10 3.01
N ASP A 26 -36.32 11.96 3.04
CA ASP A 26 -35.76 10.69 3.53
C ASP A 26 -34.34 10.50 3.00
N LEU A 27 -33.38 10.16 3.88
CA LEU A 27 -32.05 9.76 3.42
C LEU A 27 -32.20 8.57 2.47
N PRO A 28 -31.66 8.65 1.23
CA PRO A 28 -31.86 7.59 0.24
C PRO A 28 -31.34 6.25 0.77
N THR A 29 -32.02 5.16 0.42
CA THR A 29 -31.55 3.81 0.73
C THR A 29 -30.19 3.60 0.05
N VAL A 30 -29.16 3.19 0.83
CA VAL A 30 -27.85 2.88 0.27
C VAL A 30 -27.92 1.50 -0.38
N ILE A 31 -27.79 1.48 -1.69
CA ILE A 31 -27.73 0.26 -2.48
C ILE A 31 -26.26 -0.06 -2.72
N ILE A 32 -25.87 -1.30 -2.47
CA ILE A 32 -24.50 -1.78 -2.66
C ILE A 32 -24.42 -2.56 -3.98
N THR A 33 -23.59 -2.08 -4.88
CA THR A 33 -23.35 -2.69 -6.20
C THR A 33 -22.03 -3.50 -6.25
N GLY A 34 -21.12 -3.33 -5.30
CA GLY A 34 -19.77 -3.96 -5.26
C GLY A 34 -19.64 -5.04 -4.20
N SER A 35 -20.68 -5.83 -3.91
CA SER A 35 -20.59 -6.94 -2.95
C SER A 35 -19.81 -8.16 -3.47
N MET A 36 -19.52 -8.20 -4.77
CA MET A 36 -18.72 -9.19 -5.51
C MET A 36 -17.91 -8.48 -6.60
N PRO A 37 -16.82 -9.10 -7.13
CA PRO A 37 -16.04 -8.52 -8.22
C PRO A 37 -16.86 -8.24 -9.49
N LEU A 38 -17.74 -9.16 -9.86
CA LEU A 38 -18.65 -9.01 -11.02
C LEU A 38 -20.00 -8.42 -10.59
N PRO A 39 -20.71 -7.73 -11.49
CA PRO A 39 -22.05 -7.24 -11.23
C PRO A 39 -23.01 -8.38 -10.83
N THR A 40 -23.75 -8.16 -9.76
CA THR A 40 -24.79 -9.04 -9.24
C THR A 40 -26.08 -8.25 -9.04
N VAL A 41 -27.12 -8.88 -8.52
CA VAL A 41 -28.36 -8.17 -8.12
C VAL A 41 -28.02 -7.18 -7.01
N GLU A 42 -28.46 -5.95 -7.16
CA GLU A 42 -28.30 -4.89 -6.18
C GLU A 42 -28.96 -5.26 -4.86
N GLN A 43 -28.26 -5.07 -3.76
CA GLN A 43 -28.74 -5.37 -2.43
C GLN A 43 -28.77 -4.12 -1.55
N PRO A 44 -29.83 -3.91 -0.77
CA PRO A 44 -29.84 -2.89 0.26
C PRO A 44 -28.71 -3.16 1.25
N ARG A 45 -28.03 -2.08 1.72
CA ARG A 45 -26.98 -2.19 2.74
C ARG A 45 -27.46 -2.99 3.95
N ASP A 46 -28.73 -2.86 4.34
CA ASP A 46 -29.29 -3.52 5.53
C ASP A 46 -29.44 -5.04 5.39
N ALA A 47 -29.44 -5.57 4.16
CA ALA A 47 -29.46 -7.01 3.87
C ALA A 47 -28.06 -7.64 3.84
N LEU A 48 -26.97 -6.85 3.94
CA LEU A 48 -25.60 -7.37 3.94
C LEU A 48 -25.11 -7.66 5.35
N ALA A 49 -24.51 -8.82 5.55
CA ALA A 49 -23.92 -9.22 6.84
C ALA A 49 -22.47 -8.71 7.02
N ALA A 50 -22.20 -7.46 6.62
CA ALA A 50 -20.87 -6.83 6.70
C ALA A 50 -20.98 -5.29 6.78
N PRO A 51 -20.01 -4.60 7.45
CA PRO A 51 -19.98 -3.13 7.53
C PRO A 51 -19.32 -2.52 6.28
N VAL A 52 -20.01 -2.57 5.14
CA VAL A 52 -19.50 -2.07 3.85
C VAL A 52 -19.39 -0.55 3.85
N GLN A 53 -18.27 -0.03 3.33
CA GLN A 53 -18.04 1.40 3.10
C GLN A 53 -18.07 1.68 1.58
N THR A 54 -18.75 2.75 1.18
CA THR A 54 -18.87 3.13 -0.23
C THR A 54 -18.56 4.61 -0.43
N ALA A 55 -18.08 4.97 -1.62
CA ALA A 55 -17.97 6.36 -2.02
C ALA A 55 -18.28 6.53 -3.51
N SER A 56 -18.89 7.67 -3.86
CA SER A 56 -19.23 8.05 -5.23
C SER A 56 -18.14 8.92 -5.87
N ALA A 57 -18.19 9.05 -7.21
CA ALA A 57 -17.34 9.97 -7.97
C ALA A 57 -17.38 11.40 -7.41
N GLN A 58 -18.55 11.86 -6.97
CA GLN A 58 -18.72 13.20 -6.40
C GLN A 58 -17.94 13.35 -5.08
N GLN A 59 -17.96 12.35 -4.20
CA GLN A 59 -17.19 12.37 -2.94
C GLN A 59 -15.70 12.31 -3.22
N ILE A 60 -15.26 11.46 -4.17
CA ILE A 60 -13.86 11.37 -4.60
C ILE A 60 -13.39 12.73 -5.16
N ALA A 61 -14.16 13.35 -6.03
CA ALA A 61 -13.83 14.66 -6.60
C ALA A 61 -13.78 15.78 -5.55
N ARG A 62 -14.76 15.82 -4.62
CA ARG A 62 -14.80 16.83 -3.53
C ARG A 62 -13.63 16.75 -2.58
N SER A 63 -13.09 15.55 -2.34
CA SER A 63 -11.95 15.37 -1.44
C SER A 63 -10.66 16.07 -1.90
N GLY A 64 -10.56 16.42 -3.20
CA GLY A 64 -9.35 16.99 -3.79
C GLY A 64 -8.14 16.03 -3.78
N ALA A 65 -8.35 14.74 -3.49
CA ALA A 65 -7.28 13.74 -3.44
C ALA A 65 -6.54 13.65 -4.78
N LEU A 66 -5.22 13.44 -4.73
CA LEU A 66 -4.39 13.32 -5.94
C LEU A 66 -4.66 11.99 -6.65
N ASP A 67 -4.81 10.93 -5.87
CA ASP A 67 -5.07 9.58 -6.33
C ASP A 67 -6.12 8.87 -5.42
N ILE A 68 -6.40 7.60 -5.69
CA ILE A 68 -7.35 6.80 -4.91
C ILE A 68 -6.83 6.51 -3.51
N SER A 69 -5.53 6.27 -3.32
CA SER A 69 -4.96 5.97 -2.00
C SER A 69 -5.10 7.15 -1.04
N ALA A 70 -4.88 8.38 -1.52
CA ALA A 70 -5.09 9.60 -0.75
C ALA A 70 -6.58 9.79 -0.37
N PHE A 71 -7.51 9.43 -1.26
CA PHE A 71 -8.95 9.41 -0.94
C PHE A 71 -9.27 8.41 0.18
N LEU A 72 -8.78 7.18 0.08
CA LEU A 72 -9.01 6.11 1.07
C LEU A 72 -8.50 6.54 2.45
N ARG A 73 -7.28 7.11 2.51
CA ARG A 73 -6.66 7.61 3.73
C ARG A 73 -7.53 8.64 4.45
N ARG A 74 -8.15 9.55 3.72
CA ARG A 74 -8.90 10.67 4.29
C ARG A 74 -10.32 10.30 4.70
N ASN A 75 -10.99 9.45 3.93
CA ASN A 75 -12.44 9.32 3.97
C ASN A 75 -12.93 7.98 4.51
N LEU A 76 -12.17 6.87 4.38
CA LEU A 76 -12.64 5.57 4.83
C LEU A 76 -12.16 5.24 6.24
N GLY A 77 -13.06 4.72 7.07
CA GLY A 77 -12.77 4.22 8.41
C GLY A 77 -11.78 3.06 8.38
N SER A 78 -10.97 2.89 9.43
CA SER A 78 -9.97 1.80 9.59
C SER A 78 -8.85 1.77 8.54
N VAL A 79 -8.80 2.74 7.62
CA VAL A 79 -7.72 2.84 6.61
C VAL A 79 -6.64 3.79 7.12
N VAL A 80 -5.39 3.35 7.09
CA VAL A 80 -4.19 4.18 7.29
C VAL A 80 -3.25 4.02 6.10
N VAL A 81 -2.31 4.94 5.97
CA VAL A 81 -1.30 4.91 4.92
C VAL A 81 0.07 5.05 5.58
N ASN A 82 0.98 4.15 5.22
CA ASN A 82 2.40 4.23 5.56
C ASN A 82 3.16 4.70 4.32
N GLU A 83 3.79 5.86 4.40
CA GLU A 83 4.51 6.47 3.26
C GLU A 83 5.98 6.03 3.26
N VAL A 84 6.25 4.71 3.30
CA VAL A 84 7.60 4.14 3.40
C VAL A 84 8.50 4.59 2.25
N GLN A 85 7.98 4.61 1.02
CA GLN A 85 8.69 5.13 -0.16
C GLN A 85 8.79 6.67 -0.18
N ASN A 86 7.94 7.35 0.57
CA ASN A 86 7.85 8.82 0.59
C ASN A 86 7.50 9.47 -0.76
N ASN A 87 6.81 8.74 -1.64
CA ASN A 87 6.19 9.28 -2.84
C ASN A 87 4.66 9.21 -2.73
N PRO A 88 3.89 10.27 -3.05
CA PRO A 88 2.45 10.31 -2.85
C PRO A 88 1.66 9.27 -3.66
N PHE A 89 2.24 8.73 -4.74
CA PHE A 89 1.62 7.70 -5.57
C PHE A 89 2.05 6.27 -5.24
N GLN A 90 2.94 6.10 -4.25
CA GLN A 90 3.49 4.79 -3.86
C GLN A 90 3.29 4.46 -2.36
N PRO A 91 2.13 4.78 -1.75
CA PRO A 91 1.94 4.47 -0.34
C PRO A 91 1.54 3.01 -0.12
N ASP A 92 1.85 2.52 1.08
CA ASP A 92 1.23 1.31 1.62
C ASP A 92 -0.14 1.66 2.18
N VAL A 93 -1.21 1.17 1.58
CA VAL A 93 -2.57 1.32 2.10
C VAL A 93 -2.88 0.16 3.02
N SER A 94 -3.14 0.43 4.28
CA SER A 94 -3.50 -0.58 5.28
C SER A 94 -4.94 -0.41 5.74
N TYR A 95 -5.71 -1.50 5.72
CA TYR A 95 -7.06 -1.60 6.26
C TYR A 95 -7.11 -2.69 7.32
N ARG A 96 -7.49 -2.35 8.57
CA ARG A 96 -7.50 -3.27 9.71
C ARG A 96 -6.15 -3.98 9.96
N GLY A 97 -5.03 -3.35 9.55
CA GLY A 97 -3.68 -3.93 9.64
C GLY A 97 -3.29 -4.85 8.48
N TYR A 98 -4.15 -5.06 7.49
CA TYR A 98 -3.82 -5.75 6.24
C TYR A 98 -3.45 -4.74 5.16
N THR A 99 -2.43 -5.04 4.36
CA THR A 99 -1.82 -4.07 3.45
C THR A 99 -2.08 -4.38 1.98
N ALA A 100 -2.19 -3.33 1.18
CA ALA A 100 -2.00 -3.31 -0.27
C ALA A 100 -0.90 -2.30 -0.59
N SER A 101 0.26 -2.80 -0.97
CA SER A 101 1.50 -2.03 -1.18
C SER A 101 1.99 -2.16 -2.62
N PRO A 102 2.63 -1.12 -3.20
CA PRO A 102 3.36 -1.23 -4.46
C PRO A 102 4.74 -1.91 -4.28
N LEU A 103 5.21 -2.08 -3.04
CA LEU A 103 6.52 -2.65 -2.73
C LEU A 103 6.52 -4.17 -2.73
N LEU A 104 7.45 -4.75 -3.47
CA LEU A 104 7.83 -6.15 -3.28
C LEU A 104 8.36 -6.36 -1.85
N GLY A 105 8.08 -7.50 -1.26
CA GLY A 105 8.52 -7.80 0.11
C GLY A 105 7.59 -7.34 1.24
N THR A 106 6.59 -6.50 0.96
CA THR A 106 5.57 -6.16 1.94
C THR A 106 4.47 -7.22 1.95
N PRO A 107 4.16 -7.87 3.10
CA PRO A 107 3.06 -8.82 3.18
C PRO A 107 1.73 -8.21 2.76
N GLN A 108 1.09 -8.79 1.74
CA GLN A 108 -0.15 -8.30 1.16
C GLN A 108 -1.36 -9.02 1.80
N GLY A 109 -2.50 -8.35 1.92
CA GLY A 109 -3.71 -8.94 2.53
C GLY A 109 -5.01 -8.27 2.09
N LEU A 110 -4.93 -7.29 1.16
CA LEU A 110 -6.09 -6.63 0.56
C LEU A 110 -6.13 -6.92 -0.94
N SER A 111 -7.32 -7.26 -1.44
CA SER A 111 -7.58 -7.40 -2.87
C SER A 111 -8.17 -6.11 -3.44
N VAL A 112 -7.69 -5.68 -4.60
CA VAL A 112 -8.17 -4.49 -5.31
C VAL A 112 -8.67 -4.91 -6.68
N TYR A 113 -9.87 -4.45 -7.04
CA TYR A 113 -10.54 -4.77 -8.31
C TYR A 113 -10.91 -3.49 -9.07
N LEU A 114 -10.87 -3.56 -10.39
CA LEU A 114 -11.37 -2.53 -11.31
C LEU A 114 -12.29 -3.19 -12.33
N ASP A 115 -13.59 -2.85 -12.32
CA ASP A 115 -14.60 -3.45 -13.19
C ASP A 115 -14.51 -4.99 -13.30
N GLY A 116 -14.37 -5.67 -12.14
CA GLY A 116 -14.29 -7.13 -12.04
C GLY A 116 -12.90 -7.73 -12.23
N MET A 117 -11.94 -6.99 -12.75
CA MET A 117 -10.56 -7.45 -12.91
C MET A 117 -9.74 -7.17 -11.65
N ARG A 118 -8.97 -8.14 -11.18
CA ARG A 118 -8.05 -7.99 -10.04
C ARG A 118 -6.82 -7.17 -10.42
N LEU A 119 -6.54 -6.11 -9.65
CA LEU A 119 -5.40 -5.22 -9.88
C LEU A 119 -4.11 -5.67 -9.21
N ASN A 120 -4.17 -6.48 -8.14
CA ASN A 120 -2.97 -7.04 -7.53
C ASN A 120 -2.14 -7.79 -8.57
N GLN A 121 -0.83 -7.54 -8.59
CA GLN A 121 0.09 -8.10 -9.58
C GLN A 121 0.59 -9.48 -9.10
N PRO A 122 0.36 -10.58 -9.82
CA PRO A 122 0.59 -11.93 -9.30
C PRO A 122 2.02 -12.25 -8.87
N PHE A 123 3.03 -11.57 -9.41
CA PHE A 123 4.45 -11.82 -9.07
C PHE A 123 4.76 -11.59 -7.58
N GLY A 124 4.27 -10.50 -6.99
CA GLY A 124 4.44 -10.17 -5.57
C GLY A 124 3.13 -9.76 -4.88
N ASP A 125 1.99 -9.95 -5.54
CA ASP A 125 0.65 -9.51 -5.12
C ASP A 125 0.51 -8.00 -4.86
N VAL A 126 1.46 -7.21 -5.34
CA VAL A 126 1.55 -5.75 -5.14
C VAL A 126 0.44 -4.97 -5.86
N VAL A 127 0.13 -3.79 -5.34
CA VAL A 127 -0.83 -2.85 -5.94
C VAL A 127 -0.14 -1.53 -6.25
N SER A 128 0.10 -1.26 -7.54
CA SER A 128 0.64 0.02 -8.01
C SER A 128 -0.50 1.05 -8.13
N TRP A 129 -0.64 1.90 -7.11
CA TRP A 129 -1.72 2.90 -7.02
C TRP A 129 -1.65 3.95 -8.12
N ASP A 130 -0.44 4.28 -8.57
CA ASP A 130 -0.14 5.19 -9.68
C ASP A 130 -0.70 4.72 -11.03
N LEU A 131 -1.03 3.44 -11.18
CA LEU A 131 -1.61 2.88 -12.40
C LEU A 131 -3.15 3.00 -12.45
N ILE A 132 -3.80 3.49 -11.38
CA ILE A 132 -5.26 3.62 -11.27
C ILE A 132 -5.66 5.06 -11.60
N PRO A 133 -6.34 5.32 -12.73
CA PRO A 133 -6.76 6.66 -13.11
C PRO A 133 -7.94 7.14 -12.24
N ARG A 134 -7.68 7.97 -11.23
CA ARG A 134 -8.68 8.50 -10.29
C ARG A 134 -9.91 9.09 -10.98
N MET A 135 -9.69 9.85 -12.05
CA MET A 135 -10.76 10.51 -12.81
C MET A 135 -11.75 9.53 -13.46
N ALA A 136 -11.29 8.31 -13.74
CA ALA A 136 -12.14 7.28 -14.34
C ALA A 136 -13.06 6.59 -13.31
N ILE A 137 -12.88 6.82 -12.00
CA ILE A 137 -13.64 6.10 -10.98
C ILE A 137 -15.02 6.75 -10.74
N GLU A 138 -16.06 5.97 -10.93
CA GLU A 138 -17.46 6.33 -10.65
C GLU A 138 -17.84 6.05 -9.20
N SER A 139 -17.45 4.88 -8.70
CA SER A 139 -17.71 4.48 -7.32
C SER A 139 -16.66 3.52 -6.81
N LEU A 140 -16.54 3.47 -5.50
CA LEU A 140 -15.75 2.45 -4.83
C LEU A 140 -16.55 1.81 -3.68
N THR A 141 -16.26 0.53 -3.45
CA THR A 141 -16.82 -0.25 -2.36
C THR A 141 -15.67 -0.94 -1.64
N LEU A 142 -15.52 -0.67 -0.34
CA LEU A 142 -14.60 -1.40 0.55
C LEU A 142 -15.40 -2.44 1.32
N MET A 143 -15.21 -3.71 0.97
CA MET A 143 -15.81 -4.88 1.62
C MET A 143 -14.83 -5.40 2.67
N PRO A 144 -15.21 -5.44 3.94
CA PRO A 144 -14.33 -5.93 5.00
C PRO A 144 -14.28 -7.45 5.08
N GLY A 145 -13.29 -7.94 5.84
CA GLY A 145 -13.13 -9.36 6.18
C GLY A 145 -12.61 -10.22 5.05
N SER A 146 -12.43 -11.48 5.36
CA SER A 146 -11.89 -12.49 4.43
C SER A 146 -12.96 -13.09 3.51
N ASN A 147 -13.76 -12.22 2.85
CA ASN A 147 -14.87 -12.65 1.99
C ASN A 147 -14.36 -13.49 0.79
N PRO A 148 -14.70 -14.80 0.72
CA PRO A 148 -14.16 -15.69 -0.30
C PRO A 148 -14.61 -15.37 -1.72
N LEU A 149 -15.72 -14.65 -1.91
CA LEU A 149 -16.26 -14.31 -3.22
C LEU A 149 -15.34 -13.37 -4.00
N PHE A 150 -14.47 -12.60 -3.29
CA PHE A 150 -13.41 -11.80 -3.91
C PHE A 150 -12.15 -12.61 -4.29
N GLY A 151 -12.07 -13.88 -3.90
CA GLY A 151 -10.99 -14.77 -4.33
C GLY A 151 -9.74 -14.74 -3.47
N LEU A 152 -8.60 -15.07 -4.11
CA LEU A 152 -7.32 -15.19 -3.42
C LEU A 152 -6.84 -13.88 -2.80
N ASN A 153 -6.09 -14.04 -1.70
CA ASN A 153 -5.39 -12.96 -1.01
C ASN A 153 -6.32 -11.85 -0.46
N THR A 154 -7.60 -12.20 -0.25
CA THR A 154 -8.57 -11.36 0.45
C THR A 154 -8.59 -11.78 1.91
N LEU A 155 -7.64 -11.27 2.70
CA LEU A 155 -7.51 -11.61 4.13
C LEU A 155 -8.22 -10.58 5.01
N GLY A 156 -7.95 -9.28 4.80
CA GLY A 156 -8.52 -8.19 5.59
C GLY A 156 -9.69 -7.48 4.92
N GLY A 157 -9.79 -7.57 3.62
CA GLY A 157 -10.85 -6.93 2.84
C GLY A 157 -10.58 -6.87 1.35
N ALA A 158 -11.57 -6.37 0.61
CA ALA A 158 -11.49 -6.12 -0.82
C ALA A 158 -11.97 -4.71 -1.17
N LEU A 159 -11.26 -4.04 -2.05
CA LEU A 159 -11.64 -2.76 -2.64
C LEU A 159 -12.11 -2.99 -4.08
N ALA A 160 -13.39 -2.76 -4.35
CA ALA A 160 -13.95 -2.80 -5.70
C ALA A 160 -14.11 -1.38 -6.24
N LEU A 161 -13.48 -1.09 -7.36
CA LEU A 161 -13.55 0.17 -8.09
C LEU A 161 -14.39 -0.04 -9.35
N HIS A 162 -15.39 0.82 -9.55
CA HIS A 162 -16.19 0.87 -10.77
C HIS A 162 -15.87 2.13 -11.54
N THR A 163 -15.70 1.99 -12.86
CA THR A 163 -15.32 3.12 -13.70
C THR A 163 -16.54 3.81 -14.32
N LYS A 164 -16.40 5.10 -14.58
CA LYS A 164 -17.38 5.94 -15.26
C LYS A 164 -17.72 5.40 -16.65
N ASP A 165 -18.94 5.70 -17.09
CA ASP A 165 -19.39 5.52 -18.47
C ASP A 165 -19.99 6.82 -19.02
N GLY A 166 -20.29 6.84 -20.31
CA GLY A 166 -20.82 8.04 -20.97
C GLY A 166 -22.28 8.37 -20.63
N ARG A 167 -23.01 7.44 -20.02
CA ARG A 167 -24.42 7.66 -19.59
C ARG A 167 -24.45 8.42 -18.26
N GLY A 168 -23.62 7.99 -17.29
CA GLY A 168 -23.51 8.59 -15.97
C GLY A 168 -22.65 9.87 -15.94
N SER A 169 -21.76 10.03 -16.93
CA SER A 169 -20.80 11.15 -16.98
C SER A 169 -20.78 11.82 -18.37
N PRO A 170 -21.92 12.39 -18.84
CA PRO A 170 -21.96 13.05 -20.14
C PRO A 170 -21.27 14.42 -20.11
N GLY A 171 -20.82 14.87 -21.27
CA GLY A 171 -20.18 16.18 -21.47
C GLY A 171 -18.68 16.14 -21.47
N THR A 172 -18.08 17.31 -21.59
CA THR A 172 -16.61 17.51 -21.61
C THR A 172 -16.24 18.38 -20.44
N ALA A 173 -15.16 18.02 -19.72
CA ALA A 173 -14.57 18.91 -18.72
C ALA A 173 -13.05 18.89 -18.77
N ILE A 174 -12.47 20.03 -18.44
CA ILE A 174 -11.03 20.21 -18.28
C ILE A 174 -10.79 20.74 -16.87
N GLU A 175 -9.85 20.16 -16.17
CA GLU A 175 -9.39 20.60 -14.87
C GLU A 175 -7.90 20.86 -14.91
N ALA A 176 -7.48 22.06 -14.48
CA ALA A 176 -6.09 22.41 -14.31
C ALA A 176 -5.82 22.74 -12.84
N ARG A 177 -4.67 22.28 -12.33
CA ARG A 177 -4.26 22.53 -10.94
C ARG A 177 -2.81 22.92 -10.83
N LEU A 178 -2.52 23.80 -9.87
CA LEU A 178 -1.19 24.23 -9.46
C LEU A 178 -1.06 24.09 -7.94
N GLY A 179 0.15 23.89 -7.45
CA GLY A 179 0.36 23.75 -6.01
C GLY A 179 1.79 23.93 -5.56
N SER A 180 2.02 23.70 -4.28
CA SER A 180 3.34 23.69 -3.67
C SER A 180 4.26 22.69 -4.37
N ASP A 181 5.57 22.87 -4.21
CA ASP A 181 6.62 22.00 -4.76
C ASP A 181 6.52 21.84 -6.29
N GLN A 182 6.27 22.96 -7.00
CA GLN A 182 6.10 23.04 -8.46
C GLN A 182 5.01 22.08 -9.01
N ARG A 183 4.07 21.72 -8.17
CA ARG A 183 2.96 20.84 -8.56
C ARG A 183 2.12 21.48 -9.65
N ARG A 184 1.90 20.73 -10.73
CA ARG A 184 1.05 21.10 -11.85
C ARG A 184 0.37 19.87 -12.44
N GLY A 185 -0.90 20.01 -12.76
CA GLY A 185 -1.69 18.92 -13.33
C GLY A 185 -2.74 19.44 -14.29
N VAL A 186 -3.03 18.63 -15.31
CA VAL A 186 -4.16 18.83 -16.21
C VAL A 186 -4.88 17.51 -16.39
N GLU A 187 -6.19 17.55 -16.19
CA GLU A 187 -7.09 16.41 -16.38
C GLU A 187 -8.16 16.80 -17.42
N VAL A 188 -8.43 15.92 -18.37
CA VAL A 188 -9.47 16.11 -19.39
C VAL A 188 -10.37 14.90 -19.37
N GLU A 189 -11.70 15.11 -19.41
CA GLU A 189 -12.66 14.05 -19.55
C GLU A 189 -13.75 14.40 -20.58
N HIS A 190 -14.22 13.37 -21.29
CA HIS A 190 -15.32 13.47 -22.22
C HIS A 190 -16.17 12.21 -22.17
N GLY A 191 -17.46 12.35 -22.03
CA GLY A 191 -18.42 11.25 -22.06
C GLY A 191 -19.68 11.58 -22.85
N GLY A 192 -20.35 10.54 -23.34
CA GLY A 192 -21.60 10.68 -24.06
C GLY A 192 -22.28 9.35 -24.34
N SER A 193 -23.53 9.45 -24.77
CA SER A 193 -24.33 8.30 -25.21
C SER A 193 -25.26 8.72 -26.34
N ASN A 194 -25.77 7.75 -27.12
CA ASN A 194 -26.72 7.99 -28.17
C ASN A 194 -27.98 7.12 -28.02
N ALA A 195 -28.99 7.41 -28.84
CA ALA A 195 -30.26 6.71 -28.80
C ALA A 195 -30.18 5.24 -29.24
N GLN A 196 -29.09 4.83 -29.90
CA GLN A 196 -28.87 3.45 -30.34
C GLN A 196 -28.22 2.59 -29.24
N GLY A 197 -28.04 3.14 -28.03
CA GLY A 197 -27.48 2.45 -26.87
C GLY A 197 -25.97 2.52 -26.76
N TRP A 198 -25.26 3.13 -27.72
CA TRP A 198 -23.82 3.33 -27.59
C TRP A 198 -23.50 4.41 -26.57
N HIS A 199 -22.49 4.15 -25.75
CA HIS A 199 -21.96 5.12 -24.79
C HIS A 199 -20.42 5.05 -24.75
N TRP A 200 -19.79 6.18 -24.49
CA TRP A 200 -18.33 6.31 -24.45
C TRP A 200 -17.89 7.23 -23.34
N TYR A 201 -16.73 6.94 -22.76
CA TYR A 201 -16.07 7.81 -21.79
C TYR A 201 -14.56 7.75 -22.01
N VAL A 202 -13.92 8.91 -22.05
CA VAL A 202 -12.45 9.03 -22.19
C VAL A 202 -11.95 10.04 -21.16
N THR A 203 -10.84 9.74 -20.49
CA THR A 203 -10.14 10.70 -19.64
C THR A 203 -8.64 10.55 -19.77
N GLY A 204 -7.93 11.68 -19.67
CA GLY A 204 -6.48 11.76 -19.64
C GLY A 204 -6.00 12.64 -18.49
N ASN A 205 -4.90 12.22 -17.86
CA ASN A 205 -4.24 12.95 -16.79
C ASN A 205 -2.75 13.14 -17.11
N ARG A 206 -2.29 14.36 -16.89
CA ARG A 206 -0.86 14.73 -16.89
C ARG A 206 -0.54 15.47 -15.61
N PHE A 207 0.35 14.91 -14.79
CA PHE A 207 0.73 15.48 -13.49
C PHE A 207 2.25 15.50 -13.37
N LYS A 208 2.79 16.58 -12.79
CA LYS A 208 4.20 16.73 -12.42
C LYS A 208 4.34 17.48 -11.12
N GLU A 209 5.36 17.11 -10.35
CA GLU A 209 5.84 17.87 -9.19
C GLU A 209 7.33 17.62 -8.97
N ASP A 210 8.01 18.51 -8.24
CA ASP A 210 9.39 18.31 -7.81
C ASP A 210 9.47 17.50 -6.49
N GLY A 211 8.31 17.35 -5.83
CA GLY A 211 8.21 16.71 -4.51
C GLY A 211 8.63 17.66 -3.36
N TRP A 212 8.12 17.35 -2.16
CA TRP A 212 8.43 18.18 -0.99
C TRP A 212 9.77 17.82 -0.35
N ARG A 213 10.31 16.63 -0.60
CA ARG A 213 11.68 16.23 -0.21
C ARG A 213 12.66 16.56 -1.33
N ASP A 214 13.94 16.59 -0.96
CA ASP A 214 15.02 16.80 -1.91
C ASP A 214 15.02 15.67 -2.95
N ASP A 215 15.20 16.03 -4.23
CA ASP A 215 15.30 15.11 -5.37
C ASP A 215 14.21 14.02 -5.41
N SER A 216 12.94 14.40 -5.16
CA SER A 216 11.78 13.46 -5.11
C SER A 216 10.69 13.79 -6.14
N PRO A 217 11.02 13.97 -7.44
CA PRO A 217 10.04 14.34 -8.46
C PRO A 217 9.05 13.20 -8.78
N SER A 218 7.86 13.60 -9.24
CA SER A 218 6.85 12.71 -9.81
C SER A 218 6.43 13.21 -11.20
N ASP A 219 6.33 12.29 -12.16
CA ASP A 219 5.81 12.53 -13.52
C ASP A 219 4.79 11.43 -13.84
N VAL A 220 3.49 11.77 -13.85
CA VAL A 220 2.39 10.83 -14.04
C VAL A 220 1.64 11.14 -15.32
N ARG A 221 1.43 10.12 -16.15
CA ARG A 221 0.67 10.16 -17.41
C ARG A 221 -0.29 8.99 -17.43
N GLN A 222 -1.57 9.28 -17.51
CA GLN A 222 -2.61 8.25 -17.52
C GLN A 222 -3.63 8.56 -18.61
N LEU A 223 -4.05 7.54 -19.32
CA LEU A 223 -5.14 7.58 -20.30
C LEU A 223 -6.11 6.44 -20.00
N PHE A 224 -7.40 6.72 -20.04
CA PHE A 224 -8.46 5.75 -19.89
C PHE A 224 -9.55 5.98 -20.94
N GLY A 225 -10.05 4.90 -21.53
CA GLY A 225 -11.17 4.92 -22.47
C GLY A 225 -12.10 3.73 -22.23
N LYS A 226 -13.39 3.99 -22.29
CA LYS A 226 -14.45 2.97 -22.24
C LYS A 226 -15.43 3.23 -23.38
N LEU A 227 -15.71 2.20 -24.18
CA LEU A 227 -16.75 2.17 -25.19
C LEU A 227 -17.71 1.04 -24.86
N GLY A 228 -18.98 1.35 -24.72
CA GLY A 228 -20.00 0.35 -24.43
C GLY A 228 -21.23 0.48 -25.28
N TRP A 229 -22.04 -0.57 -25.27
CA TRP A 229 -23.35 -0.63 -25.85
C TRP A 229 -24.33 -1.26 -24.84
N SER A 230 -25.49 -0.66 -24.69
CA SER A 230 -26.51 -1.15 -23.78
C SER A 230 -27.92 -1.02 -24.37
N ASP A 231 -28.74 -2.00 -24.06
CA ASP A 231 -30.19 -1.95 -24.26
C ASP A 231 -30.91 -2.20 -22.91
N ALA A 232 -32.21 -2.52 -22.96
CA ALA A 232 -33.01 -2.78 -21.76
C ALA A 232 -32.52 -4.01 -20.95
N ARG A 233 -31.78 -4.93 -21.55
CA ARG A 233 -31.38 -6.22 -20.96
C ARG A 233 -29.88 -6.48 -20.98
N THR A 234 -29.14 -5.83 -21.86
CA THR A 234 -27.72 -6.12 -22.11
C THR A 234 -26.90 -4.88 -21.93
N ASP A 235 -25.74 -5.02 -21.27
CA ASP A 235 -24.73 -3.98 -21.16
C ASP A 235 -23.36 -4.65 -21.42
N ILE A 236 -22.66 -4.20 -22.45
CA ILE A 236 -21.33 -4.69 -22.83
C ILE A 236 -20.42 -3.49 -22.97
N ALA A 237 -19.24 -3.54 -22.37
CA ALA A 237 -18.26 -2.46 -22.46
C ALA A 237 -16.84 -2.98 -22.64
N ALA A 238 -16.10 -2.33 -23.53
CA ALA A 238 -14.66 -2.50 -23.71
C ALA A 238 -13.93 -1.32 -23.06
N THR A 239 -12.97 -1.61 -22.21
CA THR A 239 -12.14 -0.64 -21.49
C THR A 239 -10.69 -0.77 -21.92
N VAL A 240 -10.02 0.36 -22.15
CA VAL A 240 -8.58 0.46 -22.31
C VAL A 240 -8.03 1.45 -21.29
N ALA A 241 -6.95 1.09 -20.59
CA ALA A 241 -6.21 2.03 -19.77
C ALA A 241 -4.72 1.93 -20.06
N HIS A 242 -4.05 3.07 -20.08
CA HIS A 242 -2.59 3.16 -20.27
C HIS A 242 -2.01 4.14 -19.27
N ALA A 243 -0.89 3.78 -18.66
CA ALA A 243 -0.12 4.63 -17.77
C ALA A 243 1.38 4.53 -18.11
N ASP A 244 2.11 5.66 -17.96
CA ASP A 244 3.56 5.77 -18.13
C ASP A 244 4.06 6.80 -17.10
N ASN A 245 4.53 6.31 -15.94
CA ASN A 245 4.84 7.10 -14.77
C ASN A 245 6.31 6.96 -14.38
N ALA A 246 6.90 8.05 -13.89
CA ALA A 246 8.21 8.06 -13.26
C ALA A 246 8.08 8.71 -11.87
N LEU A 247 8.41 7.96 -10.83
CA LEU A 247 8.18 8.31 -9.43
C LEU A 247 9.49 8.15 -8.67
N THR A 248 9.95 9.22 -8.01
CA THR A 248 11.09 9.14 -7.10
C THR A 248 10.61 9.21 -5.67
N GLY A 249 10.96 8.20 -4.88
CA GLY A 249 10.58 8.08 -3.49
C GLY A 249 11.78 7.64 -2.66
N ASN A 250 12.54 8.60 -2.11
CA ASN A 250 13.81 8.37 -1.43
C ASN A 250 13.67 7.82 0.01
N GLY A 251 12.67 7.00 0.25
CA GLY A 251 12.52 6.15 1.44
C GLY A 251 12.51 6.86 2.80
N LEU A 252 12.92 6.11 3.81
CA LEU A 252 12.97 6.58 5.20
C LEU A 252 14.17 7.50 5.44
N GLN A 253 14.07 8.35 6.48
CA GLN A 253 15.18 9.21 6.90
C GLN A 253 15.51 8.98 8.38
N GLU A 254 16.79 8.94 8.69
CA GLU A 254 17.30 8.81 10.05
C GLU A 254 16.90 10.02 10.91
N GLN A 255 16.51 9.79 12.15
CA GLN A 255 15.92 10.78 13.03
C GLN A 255 16.74 12.07 13.23
N ARG A 256 18.07 11.99 13.38
CA ARG A 256 18.94 13.15 13.61
C ARG A 256 19.05 14.00 12.35
N LEU A 257 19.17 13.34 11.19
CA LEU A 257 19.22 14.01 9.89
C LEU A 257 17.89 14.68 9.58
N LEU A 258 16.77 14.00 9.86
CA LEU A 258 15.41 14.56 9.71
C LEU A 258 15.16 15.75 10.65
N ALA A 259 15.71 15.72 11.87
CA ALA A 259 15.61 16.84 12.81
C ALA A 259 16.41 18.05 12.35
N ARG A 260 17.57 17.83 11.71
CA ARG A 260 18.43 18.87 11.13
C ARG A 260 17.82 19.50 9.88
N ASP A 261 17.38 18.66 8.95
CA ASP A 261 16.71 19.08 7.73
C ASP A 261 15.57 18.13 7.40
N TYR A 262 14.34 18.66 7.52
CA TYR A 262 13.12 17.88 7.33
C TYR A 262 12.90 17.44 5.88
N ARG A 263 13.53 18.10 4.90
CA ARG A 263 13.47 17.78 3.46
C ARG A 263 14.51 16.76 3.02
N SER A 264 15.54 16.53 3.83
CA SER A 264 16.69 15.69 3.49
C SER A 264 16.30 14.23 3.17
N VAL A 265 17.13 13.57 2.36
CA VAL A 265 17.04 12.15 2.00
C VAL A 265 18.26 11.42 2.52
N TYR A 266 18.14 10.09 2.77
CA TYR A 266 19.22 9.28 3.32
C TYR A 266 20.25 8.94 2.25
N THR A 267 19.78 8.40 1.13
CA THR A 267 20.52 8.14 -0.12
C THR A 267 19.65 8.48 -1.32
N LYS A 268 20.23 8.56 -2.50
CA LYS A 268 19.55 8.80 -3.78
C LYS A 268 20.38 8.29 -4.98
N PRO A 269 19.75 8.01 -6.16
CA PRO A 269 18.32 8.11 -6.44
C PRO A 269 17.52 6.93 -5.92
N ASP A 270 16.17 7.07 -5.89
CA ASP A 270 15.27 5.97 -5.63
C ASP A 270 14.07 6.08 -6.61
N LEU A 271 14.33 5.67 -7.85
CA LEU A 271 13.43 5.88 -8.99
C LEU A 271 12.67 4.60 -9.33
N THR A 272 11.35 4.70 -9.46
CA THR A 272 10.48 3.68 -10.05
C THR A 272 9.81 4.23 -11.31
N GLN A 273 9.94 3.51 -12.42
CA GLN A 273 9.22 3.77 -13.67
C GLN A 273 8.22 2.65 -13.92
N ASN A 274 6.93 3.00 -13.99
CA ASN A 274 5.83 2.08 -14.23
C ASN A 274 5.17 2.38 -15.57
N ARG A 275 5.13 1.40 -16.47
CA ARG A 275 4.32 1.44 -17.68
C ARG A 275 3.32 0.30 -17.70
N SER A 276 2.04 0.62 -17.91
CA SER A 276 0.97 -0.39 -17.95
C SER A 276 0.02 -0.17 -19.10
N THR A 277 -0.43 -1.27 -19.71
CA THR A 277 -1.56 -1.26 -20.64
C THR A 277 -2.54 -2.35 -20.22
N LEU A 278 -3.81 -1.97 -20.09
CA LEU A 278 -4.90 -2.82 -19.65
C LEU A 278 -6.01 -2.80 -20.70
N LEU A 279 -6.54 -3.98 -21.00
CA LEU A 279 -7.74 -4.19 -21.80
C LEU A 279 -8.71 -5.04 -20.97
N ASN A 280 -9.97 -4.61 -20.85
CA ASN A 280 -11.02 -5.36 -20.15
C ASN A 280 -12.33 -5.28 -20.94
N LEU A 281 -12.90 -6.44 -21.25
CA LEU A 281 -14.22 -6.57 -21.85
C LEU A 281 -15.17 -7.08 -20.77
N THR A 282 -16.21 -6.30 -20.44
CA THR A 282 -17.21 -6.65 -19.44
C THR A 282 -18.56 -6.85 -20.11
N GLY A 283 -19.35 -7.77 -19.59
CA GLY A 283 -20.71 -8.03 -20.08
C GLY A 283 -21.70 -8.31 -18.94
N LYS A 284 -22.91 -7.80 -19.08
CA LYS A 284 -24.05 -8.05 -18.21
C LYS A 284 -25.28 -8.27 -19.09
N HIS A 285 -26.04 -9.37 -18.86
CA HIS A 285 -27.25 -9.69 -19.62
C HIS A 285 -28.35 -10.23 -18.71
N GLN A 286 -29.50 -9.59 -18.75
CA GLN A 286 -30.71 -10.01 -18.05
C GLN A 286 -31.51 -11.01 -18.94
N ALA A 287 -31.28 -12.31 -18.71
CA ALA A 287 -31.89 -13.38 -19.50
C ALA A 287 -33.31 -13.74 -19.01
N GLY A 288 -34.21 -12.76 -18.86
CA GLY A 288 -35.54 -12.87 -18.27
C GLY A 288 -35.60 -12.11 -16.93
N GLU A 289 -36.71 -12.20 -16.20
CA GLU A 289 -36.95 -11.45 -14.96
C GLU A 289 -36.08 -11.98 -13.80
N ALA A 290 -35.75 -13.27 -13.83
CA ALA A 290 -35.10 -13.99 -12.70
C ALA A 290 -33.63 -14.36 -12.92
N LEU A 291 -33.07 -14.16 -14.12
CA LEU A 291 -31.74 -14.64 -14.43
C LEU A 291 -30.85 -13.52 -14.97
N LEU A 292 -29.80 -13.20 -14.22
CA LEU A 292 -28.73 -12.27 -14.60
C LEU A 292 -27.45 -13.03 -14.90
N LEU A 293 -26.86 -12.79 -16.07
CA LEU A 293 -25.53 -13.27 -16.47
C LEU A 293 -24.55 -12.10 -16.42
N SER A 294 -23.35 -12.31 -15.89
CA SER A 294 -22.28 -11.29 -15.90
C SER A 294 -20.91 -11.94 -16.04
N GLY A 295 -19.99 -11.20 -16.64
CA GLY A 295 -18.63 -11.71 -16.83
C GLY A 295 -17.67 -10.67 -17.36
N ASN A 296 -16.38 -11.00 -17.33
CA ASN A 296 -15.32 -10.22 -17.95
C ASN A 296 -14.22 -11.10 -18.53
N VAL A 297 -13.49 -10.54 -19.49
CA VAL A 297 -12.24 -11.08 -20.04
C VAL A 297 -11.25 -9.93 -20.07
N TYR A 298 -10.02 -10.16 -19.58
CA TYR A 298 -9.02 -9.11 -19.49
C TYR A 298 -7.63 -9.56 -19.94
N TYR A 299 -6.86 -8.57 -20.36
CA TYR A 299 -5.41 -8.66 -20.57
C TYR A 299 -4.75 -7.43 -19.99
N ARG A 300 -3.65 -7.60 -19.25
CA ARG A 300 -2.85 -6.51 -18.70
C ARG A 300 -1.37 -6.81 -18.87
N LYS A 301 -0.62 -5.83 -19.36
CA LYS A 301 0.84 -5.85 -19.42
C LYS A 301 1.37 -4.73 -18.54
N ILE A 302 2.35 -5.04 -17.70
CA ILE A 302 3.05 -4.11 -16.83
C ILE A 302 4.55 -4.28 -17.05
N ASP A 303 5.25 -3.15 -17.10
CA ASP A 303 6.69 -3.04 -17.24
C ASP A 303 7.19 -2.06 -16.18
N THR A 304 7.98 -2.54 -15.22
CA THR A 304 8.46 -1.75 -14.08
C THR A 304 9.98 -1.78 -14.07
N HIS A 305 10.61 -0.62 -14.07
CA HIS A 305 12.04 -0.43 -13.87
C HIS A 305 12.28 0.29 -12.55
N THR A 306 13.24 -0.20 -11.76
CA THR A 306 13.72 0.51 -10.57
C THR A 306 15.20 0.83 -10.71
N PHE A 307 15.60 1.96 -10.12
CA PHE A 307 17.00 2.39 -10.04
C PHE A 307 17.22 3.07 -8.70
N ASN A 308 17.88 2.36 -7.79
CA ASN A 308 18.03 2.76 -6.39
C ASN A 308 19.50 2.88 -6.02
N GLY A 309 19.82 3.95 -5.31
CA GLY A 309 21.15 4.18 -4.75
C GLY A 309 21.11 3.97 -3.23
N ASP A 310 21.74 2.92 -2.75
CA ASP A 310 21.77 2.51 -1.36
C ASP A 310 23.17 2.62 -0.76
N LEU A 311 23.26 2.60 0.57
CA LEU A 311 24.52 2.28 1.22
C LEU A 311 24.85 0.80 1.00
N ASN A 312 26.12 0.51 0.89
CA ASN A 312 26.61 -0.86 0.96
C ASN A 312 26.90 -1.20 2.42
N ASP A 313 26.11 -2.09 2.99
CA ASP A 313 26.16 -2.41 4.41
C ASP A 313 27.44 -3.16 4.78
N GLU A 314 28.03 -3.97 3.90
CA GLU A 314 29.32 -4.66 4.09
C GLU A 314 30.45 -3.68 4.37
N SER A 315 30.38 -2.48 3.80
CA SER A 315 31.38 -1.44 4.05
C SER A 315 31.20 -0.70 5.37
N LEU A 316 30.13 -0.94 6.11
CA LEU A 316 29.85 -0.21 7.35
C LEU A 316 30.77 -0.62 8.52
N ASP A 317 31.47 -1.72 8.46
CA ASP A 317 32.50 -2.10 9.42
C ASP A 317 33.82 -1.34 9.20
N GLN A 318 33.95 -0.62 8.10
CA GLN A 318 35.15 0.07 7.67
C GLN A 318 35.17 1.54 8.07
N SER A 319 35.87 1.89 9.09
CA SER A 319 36.08 3.29 9.57
C SER A 319 37.31 3.98 8.97
N VAL A 320 37.86 3.47 7.88
CA VAL A 320 39.09 3.98 7.28
C VAL A 320 38.81 5.10 6.29
N TYR A 321 39.30 6.29 6.54
CA TYR A 321 39.10 7.51 5.75
C TYR A 321 40.22 7.78 4.75
N GLN A 322 41.34 7.09 4.83
CA GLN A 322 42.49 7.25 3.94
C GLN A 322 42.86 5.92 3.29
N PRO A 323 43.32 5.94 2.03
CA PRO A 323 43.80 4.73 1.38
C PRO A 323 45.14 4.28 1.98
N GLY A 324 45.38 2.96 2.00
CA GLY A 324 46.64 2.35 2.37
C GLY A 324 47.80 2.61 1.38
N ALA A 325 48.92 1.99 1.56
CA ALA A 325 50.10 2.21 0.69
C ALA A 325 49.86 1.62 -0.73
N ALA A 326 49.26 0.42 -0.80
CA ALA A 326 48.97 -0.25 -2.07
C ALA A 326 47.93 0.53 -2.89
N GLU A 327 46.83 0.94 -2.25
CA GLU A 327 45.76 1.73 -2.90
C GLU A 327 46.32 3.09 -3.39
N ARG A 328 47.18 3.78 -2.60
CA ARG A 328 47.80 5.03 -3.06
C ARG A 328 48.70 4.82 -4.27
N ALA A 329 49.45 3.71 -4.32
CA ALA A 329 50.26 3.38 -5.48
C ALA A 329 49.41 3.11 -6.72
N ALA A 330 48.29 2.35 -6.57
CA ALA A 330 47.35 2.07 -7.65
C ALA A 330 46.66 3.34 -8.13
N LEU A 331 46.18 4.18 -7.21
CA LEU A 331 45.57 5.48 -7.53
C LEU A 331 46.54 6.39 -8.31
N ALA A 332 47.81 6.50 -7.87
CA ALA A 332 48.82 7.28 -8.56
C ALA A 332 49.12 6.74 -9.97
N ALA A 333 49.26 5.41 -10.10
CA ALA A 333 49.47 4.75 -11.39
C ALA A 333 48.32 4.97 -12.37
N ALA A 334 47.08 5.05 -11.86
CA ALA A 334 45.88 5.35 -12.64
C ALA A 334 45.71 6.87 -12.92
N GLY A 335 46.61 7.73 -12.43
CA GLY A 335 46.57 9.17 -12.70
C GLY A 335 45.72 9.98 -11.73
N TYR A 336 45.19 9.40 -10.66
CA TYR A 336 44.45 10.11 -9.64
C TYR A 336 45.39 10.97 -8.77
N THR A 337 44.88 12.11 -8.31
CA THR A 337 45.57 13.07 -7.44
C THR A 337 44.68 13.55 -6.31
N GLY A 338 45.26 14.08 -5.23
CA GLY A 338 44.47 14.68 -4.12
C GLY A 338 43.91 13.69 -3.11
N PHE A 339 44.31 12.42 -3.16
CA PHE A 339 43.97 11.44 -2.12
C PHE A 339 44.83 11.66 -0.84
N PRO A 340 44.22 11.46 0.37
CA PRO A 340 44.93 11.71 1.63
C PRO A 340 46.01 10.67 1.89
N ALA A 341 47.22 11.12 2.35
CA ALA A 341 48.29 10.27 2.75
C ALA A 341 48.31 10.01 4.28
N SER A 342 47.82 10.96 5.08
CA SER A 342 47.76 10.87 6.54
C SER A 342 46.73 11.86 7.09
N GLY A 343 46.28 11.64 8.34
CA GLY A 343 45.42 12.58 9.06
C GLY A 343 43.94 12.65 8.57
N ALA A 344 43.50 11.80 7.64
CA ALA A 344 42.11 11.73 7.23
C ALA A 344 41.24 11.13 8.34
N ASN A 345 40.07 11.75 8.58
CA ASN A 345 39.08 11.31 9.55
C ASN A 345 37.68 11.81 9.12
N ALA A 346 36.63 11.45 9.85
CA ALA A 346 35.27 11.84 9.55
C ALA A 346 35.04 13.35 9.42
N ALA A 347 35.80 14.19 10.15
CA ALA A 347 35.63 15.63 10.13
C ALA A 347 36.26 16.29 8.89
N ASN A 348 37.42 15.83 8.43
CA ASN A 348 38.11 16.40 7.27
C ASN A 348 37.96 15.60 5.96
N THR A 349 37.53 14.34 6.06
CA THR A 349 37.24 13.45 4.91
C THR A 349 35.89 12.78 5.14
N PRO A 350 34.79 13.57 5.21
CA PRO A 350 33.48 13.07 5.66
C PRO A 350 32.82 12.08 4.69
N PHE A 351 33.35 11.93 3.47
CA PHE A 351 32.86 10.98 2.45
C PHE A 351 34.06 10.30 1.78
N PRO A 352 34.57 9.21 2.37
CA PRO A 352 35.82 8.55 1.94
C PRO A 352 35.59 7.71 0.67
N LYS A 353 35.98 8.24 -0.49
CA LYS A 353 35.83 7.56 -1.80
C LYS A 353 37.11 6.84 -2.24
N TRP A 354 38.26 7.26 -1.74
CA TRP A 354 39.53 6.82 -2.30
C TRP A 354 39.85 5.37 -1.97
N ARG A 355 39.36 4.86 -0.87
CA ARG A 355 39.46 3.45 -0.53
C ARG A 355 38.72 2.57 -1.52
N CYS A 356 37.46 2.91 -1.85
CA CYS A 356 36.69 2.21 -2.87
C CYS A 356 37.45 2.20 -4.21
N ILE A 357 37.85 3.38 -4.71
CA ILE A 357 38.52 3.48 -6.03
C ILE A 357 39.83 2.71 -6.04
N GLY A 358 40.64 2.79 -4.95
CA GLY A 358 41.90 2.10 -4.85
C GLY A 358 41.78 0.58 -4.85
N ASN A 359 40.79 0.05 -4.12
CA ASN A 359 40.57 -1.40 -4.05
C ASN A 359 39.95 -1.96 -5.34
N VAL A 360 39.09 -1.20 -6.04
CA VAL A 360 38.67 -1.58 -7.38
C VAL A 360 39.82 -1.68 -8.37
N LEU A 361 40.78 -0.74 -8.31
CA LEU A 361 42.00 -0.80 -9.14
C LEU A 361 42.89 -1.99 -8.81
N LEU A 362 42.91 -2.43 -7.56
CA LEU A 362 43.72 -3.58 -7.10
C LEU A 362 42.95 -4.90 -7.26
N ASN A 363 41.65 -4.85 -7.46
CA ASN A 363 40.75 -5.99 -7.37
C ASN A 363 40.88 -6.71 -6.00
N ASP A 364 40.89 -5.90 -4.91
CA ASP A 364 41.09 -6.33 -3.54
C ASP A 364 39.87 -5.99 -2.69
N GLU A 365 38.96 -6.93 -2.56
CA GLU A 365 37.67 -6.86 -1.82
C GLU A 365 36.87 -5.56 -2.06
N PRO A 366 36.59 -5.17 -3.31
CA PRO A 366 35.84 -3.94 -3.59
C PRO A 366 34.45 -3.92 -2.95
N ALA A 367 33.80 -5.08 -2.77
CA ALA A 367 32.48 -5.19 -2.15
C ALA A 367 32.47 -4.70 -0.70
N GLU A 368 33.54 -4.95 0.06
CA GLU A 368 33.67 -4.48 1.43
C GLU A 368 34.21 -3.05 1.56
N LYS A 369 34.84 -2.52 0.54
CA LYS A 369 35.54 -1.24 0.59
C LYS A 369 34.74 -0.08 -0.05
N CYS A 370 33.72 -0.40 -0.85
CA CYS A 370 32.86 0.59 -1.51
C CYS A 370 31.58 0.82 -0.69
N ASN A 371 31.36 2.04 -0.20
CA ASN A 371 30.27 2.38 0.70
C ASN A 371 28.95 2.75 0.02
N GLY A 372 28.86 2.60 -1.29
CA GLY A 372 27.62 2.82 -2.06
C GLY A 372 27.35 1.69 -3.03
N MET A 373 26.07 1.51 -3.33
CA MET A 373 25.60 0.52 -4.28
C MET A 373 24.46 1.07 -5.12
N LEU A 374 24.45 0.78 -6.41
CA LEU A 374 23.38 1.10 -7.36
C LEU A 374 22.67 -0.18 -7.80
N ASN A 375 21.43 -0.31 -7.43
CA ASN A 375 20.58 -1.46 -7.74
C ASN A 375 19.66 -1.12 -8.91
N ARG A 376 19.62 -2.00 -9.91
CA ARG A 376 18.73 -1.90 -11.05
C ARG A 376 17.89 -3.14 -11.18
N SER A 377 16.57 -2.97 -11.23
CA SER A 377 15.69 -4.10 -11.52
C SER A 377 14.75 -3.80 -12.69
N HIS A 378 14.32 -4.86 -13.35
CA HIS A 378 13.32 -4.83 -14.40
C HIS A 378 12.33 -5.96 -14.21
N THR A 379 11.08 -5.62 -13.93
CA THR A 379 9.95 -6.57 -13.82
C THR A 379 9.03 -6.38 -15.00
N ARG A 380 8.80 -7.43 -15.79
CA ARG A 380 7.79 -7.44 -16.85
C ARG A 380 6.75 -8.49 -16.53
N GLN A 381 5.47 -8.11 -16.52
CA GLN A 381 4.35 -9.00 -16.23
C GLN A 381 3.29 -8.92 -17.32
N GLU A 382 2.78 -10.10 -17.71
CA GLU A 382 1.63 -10.26 -18.58
C GLU A 382 0.58 -11.08 -17.83
N ASN A 383 -0.59 -10.48 -17.59
CA ASN A 383 -1.68 -11.06 -16.82
C ASN A 383 -2.93 -11.13 -17.71
N TYR A 384 -3.60 -12.26 -17.72
CA TYR A 384 -4.84 -12.43 -18.46
C TYR A 384 -5.77 -13.40 -17.74
N GLY A 385 -7.04 -13.21 -17.93
CA GLY A 385 -8.03 -14.04 -17.28
C GLY A 385 -9.43 -13.79 -17.77
N PHE A 386 -10.33 -14.61 -17.27
CA PHE A 386 -11.76 -14.43 -17.44
C PHE A 386 -12.50 -14.83 -16.16
N SER A 387 -13.64 -14.21 -15.94
CA SER A 387 -14.60 -14.65 -14.93
C SER A 387 -16.03 -14.55 -15.50
N GLY A 388 -16.86 -15.47 -15.07
CA GLY A 388 -18.28 -15.49 -15.44
C GLY A 388 -19.13 -16.04 -14.32
N GLN A 389 -20.31 -15.47 -14.15
CA GLN A 389 -21.29 -15.90 -13.16
C GLN A 389 -22.71 -15.72 -13.66
N PHE A 390 -23.62 -16.45 -13.06
CA PHE A 390 -25.06 -16.19 -13.14
C PHE A 390 -25.61 -15.92 -11.75
N THR A 391 -26.65 -15.09 -11.68
CA THR A 391 -27.46 -14.87 -10.48
C THR A 391 -28.91 -15.18 -10.83
N ALA A 392 -29.50 -16.14 -10.12
CA ALA A 392 -30.88 -16.57 -10.30
C ALA A 392 -31.70 -16.16 -9.07
N LEU A 393 -32.85 -15.51 -9.31
CA LEU A 393 -33.84 -15.22 -8.29
C LEU A 393 -34.92 -16.32 -8.33
N ALA A 394 -35.23 -16.90 -7.19
CA ALA A 394 -36.21 -17.97 -7.08
C ALA A 394 -37.00 -17.85 -5.75
N ASP A 395 -38.29 -18.18 -5.80
CA ASP A 395 -39.10 -18.37 -4.60
C ASP A 395 -39.23 -19.86 -4.34
N LEU A 396 -38.51 -20.34 -3.29
CA LEU A 396 -38.49 -21.75 -2.90
C LEU A 396 -39.03 -21.89 -1.46
N ALA A 397 -39.98 -22.75 -1.23
CA ALA A 397 -40.57 -23.00 0.09
C ALA A 397 -41.10 -21.72 0.79
N GLY A 398 -41.59 -20.74 0.03
CA GLY A 398 -42.05 -19.45 0.56
C GLY A 398 -40.98 -18.46 0.96
N MET A 399 -39.71 -18.76 0.65
CA MET A 399 -38.55 -17.90 0.89
C MET A 399 -37.96 -17.41 -0.43
N ARG A 400 -37.46 -16.18 -0.43
CA ARG A 400 -36.84 -15.58 -1.61
C ARG A 400 -35.35 -15.91 -1.60
N HIS A 401 -34.87 -16.58 -2.64
CA HIS A 401 -33.49 -16.93 -2.88
C HIS A 401 -32.84 -16.06 -3.95
N ALA A 402 -31.58 -15.65 -3.73
CA ALA A 402 -30.73 -15.05 -4.74
C ALA A 402 -29.46 -15.91 -4.86
N VAL A 403 -29.51 -16.91 -5.76
CA VAL A 403 -28.44 -17.86 -5.99
C VAL A 403 -27.46 -17.31 -7.02
N THR A 404 -26.22 -17.11 -6.64
CA THR A 404 -25.12 -16.75 -7.55
C THR A 404 -24.13 -17.91 -7.63
N ALA A 405 -23.74 -18.33 -8.84
CA ALA A 405 -22.64 -19.25 -9.02
C ALA A 405 -21.76 -18.82 -10.20
N GLY A 406 -20.48 -19.08 -10.09
CA GLY A 406 -19.54 -18.62 -11.10
C GLY A 406 -18.19 -19.37 -11.05
N ALA A 407 -17.40 -19.06 -12.08
CA ALA A 407 -16.03 -19.55 -12.22
C ALA A 407 -15.12 -18.43 -12.70
N ALA A 408 -13.83 -18.52 -12.33
CA ALA A 408 -12.79 -17.60 -12.77
C ALA A 408 -11.49 -18.36 -13.09
N PHE A 409 -10.75 -17.80 -14.02
CA PHE A 409 -9.41 -18.23 -14.38
C PHE A 409 -8.51 -17.02 -14.52
N ASP A 410 -7.37 -17.04 -13.83
CA ASP A 410 -6.34 -16.02 -13.88
C ASP A 410 -5.00 -16.68 -14.19
N ALA A 411 -4.25 -16.12 -15.12
CA ALA A 411 -2.91 -16.55 -15.44
C ALA A 411 -1.96 -15.37 -15.55
N SER A 412 -0.72 -15.58 -15.14
CA SER A 412 0.33 -14.60 -15.29
C SER A 412 1.65 -15.23 -15.68
N HIS A 413 2.44 -14.45 -16.42
CA HIS A 413 3.84 -14.69 -16.70
C HIS A 413 4.61 -13.43 -16.29
N ALA A 414 5.62 -13.59 -15.44
CA ALA A 414 6.49 -12.51 -15.00
C ALA A 414 7.94 -12.88 -15.28
N THR A 415 8.74 -11.87 -15.67
CA THR A 415 10.21 -11.97 -15.67
C THR A 415 10.73 -10.87 -14.74
N PHE A 416 11.68 -11.22 -13.90
CA PHE A 416 12.35 -10.31 -12.97
C PHE A 416 13.85 -10.43 -13.19
N ARG A 417 14.51 -9.32 -13.47
CA ARG A 417 15.95 -9.21 -13.61
C ARG A 417 16.49 -8.14 -12.68
N GLN A 418 17.65 -8.41 -12.12
CA GLN A 418 18.34 -7.50 -11.23
C GLN A 418 19.83 -7.56 -11.39
N THR A 419 20.48 -6.42 -11.18
CA THR A 419 21.95 -6.25 -11.09
C THR A 419 22.28 -5.20 -10.06
N SER A 420 23.44 -5.35 -9.39
CA SER A 420 24.00 -4.38 -8.44
C SER A 420 25.39 -3.96 -8.88
N GLN A 421 25.63 -2.65 -8.88
CA GLN A 421 26.93 -2.04 -9.19
C GLN A 421 27.44 -1.29 -7.97
N PHE A 422 28.66 -1.53 -7.55
CA PHE A 422 29.27 -0.82 -6.44
C PHE A 422 29.66 0.61 -6.81
N GLY A 423 29.83 1.42 -5.81
CA GLY A 423 30.17 2.82 -5.94
C GLY A 423 30.55 3.46 -4.61
N TYR A 424 30.68 4.76 -4.59
CA TYR A 424 30.93 5.50 -3.37
C TYR A 424 29.91 6.63 -3.19
N LEU A 425 29.60 6.89 -1.92
CA LEU A 425 28.66 7.91 -1.49
C LEU A 425 29.27 9.31 -1.60
N ASN A 426 28.51 10.25 -2.15
CA ASN A 426 28.85 11.66 -2.25
C ASN A 426 28.22 12.52 -1.12
N PRO A 427 28.76 13.74 -0.86
CA PRO A 427 28.17 14.66 0.12
C PRO A 427 26.70 15.01 -0.11
N ASP A 428 26.26 15.01 -1.37
CA ASP A 428 24.87 15.28 -1.78
C ASP A 428 23.95 14.05 -1.69
N ARG A 429 24.45 12.93 -1.11
CA ARG A 429 23.78 11.64 -0.92
C ARG A 429 23.59 10.81 -2.19
N SER A 430 24.12 11.23 -3.32
CA SER A 430 24.17 10.42 -4.54
C SER A 430 25.28 9.36 -4.44
N ILE A 431 25.14 8.29 -5.23
CA ILE A 431 26.16 7.26 -5.38
C ILE A 431 26.85 7.44 -6.74
N THR A 432 28.17 7.55 -6.77
CA THR A 432 28.97 7.49 -8.00
C THR A 432 29.40 6.05 -8.23
N PRO A 433 29.04 5.44 -9.36
CA PRO A 433 29.42 4.06 -9.65
C PRO A 433 30.92 3.93 -9.93
N VAL A 434 31.47 2.76 -9.63
CA VAL A 434 32.77 2.28 -10.08
C VAL A 434 32.58 1.09 -11.03
N ASP A 435 33.61 0.73 -11.78
CA ASP A 435 33.53 -0.42 -12.72
C ASP A 435 33.72 -1.74 -11.96
N PHE A 436 32.76 -2.02 -11.08
CA PHE A 436 32.72 -3.25 -10.30
C PHE A 436 31.27 -3.64 -9.98
N PHE A 437 30.93 -4.93 -10.12
CA PHE A 437 29.56 -5.43 -10.01
C PHE A 437 29.50 -6.61 -9.04
N ALA A 438 28.38 -6.78 -8.34
CA ALA A 438 28.06 -7.97 -7.58
C ALA A 438 27.56 -9.07 -8.55
N ASP A 439 28.50 -9.70 -9.28
CA ASP A 439 28.20 -10.66 -10.35
C ASP A 439 28.82 -12.06 -10.12
N GLY A 440 29.25 -12.31 -8.88
CA GLY A 440 29.84 -13.60 -8.47
C GLY A 440 31.32 -13.76 -8.86
N THR A 441 31.96 -12.73 -9.41
CA THR A 441 33.39 -12.75 -9.71
C THR A 441 34.29 -12.52 -8.49
N GLU A 442 33.76 -11.80 -7.48
CA GLU A 442 34.39 -11.66 -6.19
C GLU A 442 33.93 -12.77 -5.23
N ILE A 443 34.87 -13.26 -4.42
CA ILE A 443 34.61 -14.23 -3.37
C ILE A 443 34.93 -13.52 -2.05
N ASP A 444 33.99 -13.48 -1.11
CA ASP A 444 34.16 -12.91 0.21
C ASP A 444 35.14 -13.75 1.10
N ASP A 445 35.46 -13.26 2.30
CA ASP A 445 36.37 -13.93 3.25
C ASP A 445 35.87 -15.32 3.68
N ASP A 446 34.56 -15.58 3.64
CA ASP A 446 33.95 -16.87 3.95
C ASP A 446 33.92 -17.84 2.76
N GLY A 447 34.43 -17.43 1.61
CA GLY A 447 34.48 -18.21 0.38
C GLY A 447 33.18 -18.21 -0.41
N THR A 448 32.26 -17.27 -0.12
CA THR A 448 30.96 -17.12 -0.81
C THR A 448 31.07 -16.12 -1.97
N PRO A 449 30.56 -16.42 -3.18
CA PRO A 449 30.51 -15.46 -4.26
C PRO A 449 29.60 -14.27 -3.95
N VAL A 450 30.11 -13.05 -4.13
CA VAL A 450 29.32 -11.81 -4.04
C VAL A 450 28.48 -11.66 -5.30
N ASP A 451 27.26 -12.20 -5.28
CA ASP A 451 26.36 -12.19 -6.44
C ASP A 451 24.95 -11.72 -6.05
N ASN A 452 24.57 -10.54 -6.52
CA ASN A 452 23.24 -9.95 -6.35
C ASN A 452 22.38 -10.02 -7.62
N ARG A 453 22.84 -10.80 -8.63
CA ARG A 453 22.06 -10.92 -9.86
C ARG A 453 20.83 -11.80 -9.66
N VAL A 454 19.77 -11.45 -10.34
CA VAL A 454 18.57 -12.29 -10.48
C VAL A 454 18.12 -12.30 -11.94
N ASP A 455 17.80 -13.47 -12.48
CA ASP A 455 17.08 -13.64 -13.75
C ASP A 455 16.03 -14.74 -13.58
N LEU A 456 14.86 -14.32 -13.08
CA LEU A 456 13.77 -15.21 -12.68
C LEU A 456 12.60 -15.09 -13.66
N SER A 457 12.07 -16.24 -14.12
CA SER A 457 10.79 -16.35 -14.81
C SER A 457 9.75 -17.05 -13.93
N GLY A 458 8.70 -16.32 -13.54
CA GLY A 458 7.59 -16.81 -12.73
C GLY A 458 6.32 -17.02 -13.56
N ARG A 459 5.61 -18.13 -13.36
CA ARG A 459 4.28 -18.38 -13.95
C ARG A 459 3.30 -18.76 -12.85
N MET A 460 2.17 -18.04 -12.78
CA MET A 460 1.08 -18.35 -11.87
C MET A 460 -0.20 -18.64 -12.65
N ARG A 461 -0.97 -19.64 -12.22
CA ARG A 461 -2.29 -19.95 -12.76
C ARG A 461 -3.23 -20.30 -11.61
N THR A 462 -4.42 -19.71 -11.62
CA THR A 462 -5.45 -19.97 -10.61
C THR A 462 -6.77 -20.28 -11.28
N TRP A 463 -7.39 -21.39 -10.88
CA TRP A 463 -8.77 -21.75 -11.19
C TRP A 463 -9.62 -21.57 -9.94
N SER A 464 -10.82 -21.07 -10.11
CA SER A 464 -11.77 -20.88 -9.01
C SER A 464 -13.17 -21.22 -9.44
N VAL A 465 -13.91 -21.86 -8.54
CA VAL A 465 -15.38 -21.99 -8.63
C VAL A 465 -16.00 -21.51 -7.33
N TYR A 466 -17.13 -20.81 -7.40
CA TYR A 466 -17.78 -20.25 -6.24
C TYR A 466 -19.29 -20.27 -6.38
N ALA A 467 -19.97 -20.29 -5.23
CA ALA A 467 -21.39 -20.15 -5.16
C ALA A 467 -21.79 -19.38 -3.88
N SER A 468 -22.92 -18.70 -3.96
CA SER A 468 -23.54 -17.98 -2.85
C SER A 468 -25.05 -18.07 -2.99
N ASP A 469 -25.75 -18.28 -1.87
CA ASP A 469 -27.20 -18.14 -1.79
C ASP A 469 -27.56 -17.17 -0.67
N SER A 470 -28.30 -16.12 -1.01
CA SER A 470 -28.88 -15.18 -0.06
C SER A 470 -30.38 -15.48 0.08
N VAL A 471 -30.76 -16.04 1.23
CA VAL A 471 -32.13 -16.48 1.54
C VAL A 471 -32.80 -15.45 2.42
N ALA A 472 -33.81 -14.77 1.92
CA ALA A 472 -34.69 -13.93 2.72
C ALA A 472 -35.84 -14.77 3.30
N PHE A 473 -35.74 -15.12 4.60
CA PHE A 473 -36.78 -15.88 5.30
C PHE A 473 -38.08 -15.07 5.42
N ASN A 474 -37.93 -13.78 5.61
CA ASN A 474 -38.98 -12.78 5.65
C ASN A 474 -38.40 -11.41 5.29
N GLN A 475 -39.18 -10.32 5.51
CA GLN A 475 -38.74 -8.97 5.21
C GLN A 475 -37.56 -8.47 6.09
N ASP A 476 -37.36 -9.10 7.25
CA ASP A 476 -36.45 -8.64 8.29
C ASP A 476 -35.19 -9.52 8.40
N LEU A 477 -35.22 -10.77 7.96
CA LEU A 477 -34.17 -11.76 8.21
C LEU A 477 -33.64 -12.36 6.90
N THR A 478 -32.34 -12.11 6.64
CA THR A 478 -31.61 -12.65 5.50
C THR A 478 -30.41 -13.47 5.96
N LEU A 479 -30.30 -14.71 5.48
CA LEU A 479 -29.14 -15.59 5.65
C LEU A 479 -28.39 -15.65 4.31
N THR A 480 -27.07 -15.42 4.31
CA THR A 480 -26.22 -15.65 3.15
C THR A 480 -25.24 -16.78 3.46
N VAL A 481 -25.21 -17.79 2.61
CA VAL A 481 -24.21 -18.89 2.67
C VAL A 481 -23.43 -18.85 1.36
N SER A 482 -22.11 -18.88 1.46
CA SER A 482 -21.26 -18.85 0.28
C SER A 482 -20.00 -19.68 0.47
N GLY A 483 -19.35 -20.01 -0.63
CA GLY A 483 -18.09 -20.71 -0.63
C GLY A 483 -17.37 -20.58 -1.95
N ARG A 484 -16.03 -20.64 -1.89
CA ARG A 484 -15.16 -20.63 -3.06
C ARG A 484 -14.06 -21.67 -2.92
N TYR A 485 -13.87 -22.44 -3.96
CA TYR A 485 -12.72 -23.32 -4.12
C TYR A 485 -11.72 -22.69 -5.07
N ASN A 486 -10.47 -22.59 -4.64
CA ASN A 486 -9.35 -22.10 -5.45
C ASN A 486 -8.31 -23.20 -5.63
N ARG A 487 -7.69 -23.27 -6.83
CA ARG A 487 -6.52 -24.09 -7.11
C ARG A 487 -5.50 -23.25 -7.87
N SER A 488 -4.35 -23.04 -7.24
CA SER A 488 -3.25 -22.24 -7.78
C SER A 488 -2.00 -23.08 -8.02
N THR A 489 -1.27 -22.74 -9.06
CA THR A 489 0.08 -23.26 -9.33
C THR A 489 1.03 -22.10 -9.52
N VAL A 490 2.19 -22.14 -8.87
CA VAL A 490 3.28 -21.19 -9.02
C VAL A 490 4.50 -21.96 -9.50
N ARG A 491 5.13 -21.49 -10.57
CA ARG A 491 6.35 -22.07 -11.15
C ARG A 491 7.39 -20.98 -11.31
N ASN A 492 8.52 -21.18 -10.67
CA ASN A 492 9.70 -20.35 -10.82
C ASN A 492 10.75 -21.08 -11.65
N ARG A 493 11.47 -20.34 -12.51
CA ARG A 493 12.60 -20.82 -13.31
C ARG A 493 13.72 -19.80 -13.22
N ASP A 494 14.84 -20.24 -12.68
CA ASP A 494 16.07 -19.48 -12.52
C ASP A 494 16.96 -19.67 -13.75
N ALA A 495 17.40 -18.57 -14.35
CA ALA A 495 18.33 -18.62 -15.49
C ALA A 495 19.80 -18.59 -15.06
N ILE A 496 20.11 -18.18 -13.81
CA ILE A 496 21.47 -18.10 -13.27
C ILE A 496 21.86 -19.43 -12.63
N THR A 497 21.02 -19.97 -11.73
CA THR A 497 21.25 -21.25 -11.04
C THR A 497 20.11 -22.23 -11.32
N PRO A 498 20.00 -22.77 -12.56
CA PRO A 498 18.92 -23.69 -12.91
C PRO A 498 19.11 -25.08 -12.29
N GLY A 499 18.01 -25.80 -12.05
CA GLY A 499 18.01 -27.19 -11.64
C GLY A 499 17.62 -27.45 -10.19
N GLY A 500 17.36 -26.42 -9.40
CA GLY A 500 16.99 -26.54 -7.97
C GLY A 500 18.20 -26.81 -7.06
N GLY A 501 17.98 -26.84 -5.74
CA GLY A 501 19.02 -26.95 -4.72
C GLY A 501 19.37 -25.62 -4.08
N SER A 502 20.38 -25.59 -3.22
CA SER A 502 20.81 -24.38 -2.50
C SER A 502 21.13 -23.25 -3.46
N GLY A 503 20.60 -22.05 -3.20
CA GLY A 503 20.78 -20.85 -4.01
C GLY A 503 19.99 -20.79 -5.32
N SER A 504 19.26 -21.84 -5.70
CA SER A 504 18.41 -21.85 -6.89
C SER A 504 17.00 -21.32 -6.59
N LEU A 505 16.44 -20.52 -7.49
CA LEU A 505 15.07 -20.02 -7.44
C LEU A 505 14.06 -20.95 -8.15
N ASP A 506 14.51 -22.11 -8.69
CA ASP A 506 13.63 -23.06 -9.35
C ASP A 506 12.63 -23.66 -8.36
N GLY A 507 11.34 -23.67 -8.72
CA GLY A 507 10.31 -24.28 -7.88
C GLY A 507 9.00 -24.54 -8.65
N ASP A 508 8.31 -25.63 -8.26
CA ASP A 508 6.97 -25.99 -8.75
C ASP A 508 6.03 -26.22 -7.56
N HIS A 509 5.16 -25.25 -7.28
CA HIS A 509 4.29 -25.25 -6.11
C HIS A 509 2.81 -25.33 -6.50
N ARG A 510 2.02 -26.01 -5.67
CA ARG A 510 0.57 -26.20 -5.88
C ARG A 510 -0.17 -25.98 -4.58
N PHE A 511 -1.20 -25.14 -4.64
CA PHE A 511 -2.05 -24.79 -3.50
C PHE A 511 -3.51 -25.02 -3.87
N SER A 512 -4.30 -25.50 -2.92
CA SER A 512 -5.75 -25.60 -3.12
C SER A 512 -6.48 -25.47 -1.79
N ARG A 513 -7.61 -24.76 -1.81
CA ARG A 513 -8.44 -24.59 -0.62
C ARG A 513 -9.89 -24.26 -0.96
N PHE A 514 -10.80 -24.79 -0.12
CA PHE A 514 -12.18 -24.33 -0.04
C PHE A 514 -12.31 -23.32 1.11
N ASN A 515 -12.87 -22.14 0.83
CA ASN A 515 -13.10 -21.06 1.77
C ASN A 515 -14.63 -20.87 1.94
N PRO A 516 -15.22 -21.22 3.08
CA PRO A 516 -16.65 -21.01 3.37
C PRO A 516 -16.90 -19.61 3.93
N ALA A 517 -18.15 -19.15 3.80
CA ALA A 517 -18.67 -17.99 4.52
C ALA A 517 -20.15 -18.17 4.84
N ILE A 518 -20.56 -17.61 5.98
CA ILE A 518 -21.95 -17.53 6.41
C ILE A 518 -22.21 -16.16 7.04
N GLY A 519 -23.33 -15.55 6.71
CA GLY A 519 -23.70 -14.24 7.22
C GLY A 519 -25.20 -14.16 7.49
N LEU A 520 -25.57 -13.51 8.60
CA LEU A 520 -26.94 -13.26 9.02
C LEU A 520 -27.14 -11.74 9.12
N ALA A 521 -28.15 -11.22 8.46
CA ALA A 521 -28.60 -9.84 8.59
C ALA A 521 -30.03 -9.82 9.12
N TYR A 522 -30.28 -9.00 10.17
CA TYR A 522 -31.58 -8.88 10.81
C TYR A 522 -31.97 -7.40 10.93
N ALA A 523 -33.09 -7.03 10.31
CA ALA A 523 -33.59 -5.65 10.26
C ALA A 523 -35.01 -5.57 10.90
N PRO A 524 -35.11 -5.65 12.26
CA PRO A 524 -36.39 -5.75 12.97
C PRO A 524 -37.27 -4.51 12.88
N ALA A 525 -36.71 -3.38 12.47
CA ALA A 525 -37.40 -2.13 12.34
C ALA A 525 -36.84 -1.31 11.18
N LYS A 526 -37.67 -0.45 10.58
CA LYS A 526 -37.18 0.49 9.56
C LYS A 526 -36.04 1.35 10.12
N GLY A 527 -34.90 1.29 9.43
CA GLY A 527 -33.73 2.11 9.78
C GLY A 527 -32.82 1.55 10.86
N VAL A 528 -33.01 0.32 11.34
CA VAL A 528 -32.08 -0.38 12.26
C VAL A 528 -31.84 -1.79 11.77
N SER A 529 -30.59 -2.18 11.63
CA SER A 529 -30.22 -3.57 11.30
C SER A 529 -29.02 -4.04 12.13
N ALA A 530 -28.97 -5.32 12.39
CA ALA A 530 -27.86 -6.04 13.02
C ALA A 530 -27.32 -7.09 12.06
N TYR A 531 -26.04 -7.42 12.20
CA TYR A 531 -25.43 -8.47 11.38
C TYR A 531 -24.44 -9.30 12.20
N LEU A 532 -24.27 -10.56 11.76
CA LEU A 532 -23.25 -11.48 12.24
C LEU A 532 -22.69 -12.23 11.03
N GLY A 533 -21.37 -12.31 10.92
CA GLY A 533 -20.71 -13.00 9.82
C GLY A 533 -19.53 -13.84 10.27
N TYR A 534 -19.31 -14.94 9.57
CA TYR A 534 -18.10 -15.76 9.61
C TYR A 534 -17.61 -15.98 8.19
N ASN A 535 -16.33 -15.71 7.93
CA ASN A 535 -15.70 -15.85 6.65
C ASN A 535 -14.34 -16.53 6.77
N GLU A 536 -13.98 -17.39 5.80
CA GLU A 536 -12.62 -17.84 5.61
C GLU A 536 -12.06 -17.32 4.29
N GLY A 537 -10.81 -16.86 4.30
CA GLY A 537 -10.03 -16.50 3.15
C GLY A 537 -8.68 -17.19 3.15
N SER A 538 -8.01 -17.20 2.01
CA SER A 538 -6.68 -17.77 1.90
C SER A 538 -5.78 -16.95 0.97
N ARG A 539 -4.48 -16.92 1.28
CA ARG A 539 -3.44 -16.31 0.48
C ARG A 539 -2.41 -17.36 0.08
N THR A 540 -2.19 -17.52 -1.22
CA THR A 540 -1.09 -18.34 -1.71
C THR A 540 0.21 -17.54 -1.66
N PRO A 541 1.35 -18.17 -1.32
CA PRO A 541 2.66 -17.55 -1.52
C PRO A 541 2.84 -17.11 -2.97
N THR A 542 3.48 -15.99 -3.16
CA THR A 542 3.80 -15.40 -4.46
C THR A 542 5.11 -15.96 -5.01
N ALA A 543 5.39 -15.71 -6.31
CA ALA A 543 6.63 -16.15 -6.92
C ALA A 543 7.88 -15.57 -6.23
N ILE A 544 7.80 -14.31 -5.79
CA ILE A 544 8.91 -13.65 -5.08
C ILE A 544 9.08 -14.19 -3.66
N GLU A 545 7.99 -14.44 -2.92
CA GLU A 545 8.07 -15.01 -1.57
C GLU A 545 8.66 -16.42 -1.58
N LEU A 546 8.28 -17.23 -2.56
CA LEU A 546 8.83 -18.59 -2.74
C LEU A 546 10.29 -18.59 -3.18
N GLY A 547 10.75 -17.55 -3.88
CA GLY A 547 12.16 -17.36 -4.24
C GLY A 547 12.96 -16.60 -3.17
N CYS A 548 12.40 -16.36 -1.99
CA CYS A 548 13.05 -15.61 -0.91
C CYS A 548 12.63 -16.17 0.45
N ALA A 549 12.74 -17.47 0.64
CA ALA A 549 12.27 -18.16 1.84
C ALA A 549 13.37 -18.92 2.58
N ASP A 550 14.60 -18.95 2.06
CA ASP A 550 15.72 -19.66 2.67
C ASP A 550 16.39 -18.81 3.77
N PRO A 551 16.37 -19.23 5.04
CA PRO A 551 17.05 -18.53 6.12
C PRO A 551 18.59 -18.60 6.03
N ASP A 552 19.14 -19.64 5.37
CA ASP A 552 20.59 -19.83 5.20
C ASP A 552 21.13 -19.00 4.03
N ASN A 553 20.23 -18.52 3.15
CA ASN A 553 20.55 -17.64 2.03
C ASN A 553 19.51 -16.50 1.98
N PRO A 554 19.57 -15.51 2.91
CA PRO A 554 18.62 -14.41 2.96
C PRO A 554 18.71 -13.55 1.70
N CYS A 555 17.58 -13.06 1.24
CA CYS A 555 17.50 -12.21 0.04
C CYS A 555 17.47 -10.72 0.39
N ARG A 556 18.09 -9.90 -0.45
CA ARG A 556 18.05 -8.45 -0.37
C ARG A 556 16.90 -7.93 -1.24
N LEU A 557 15.71 -7.76 -0.65
CA LEU A 557 14.56 -7.21 -1.35
C LEU A 557 14.55 -5.67 -1.36
N PRO A 558 14.30 -5.09 -2.56
CA PRO A 558 14.02 -5.78 -3.82
C PRO A 558 15.27 -6.32 -4.54
N ASN A 559 16.39 -6.40 -3.91
CA ASN A 559 17.72 -6.39 -4.51
C ASN A 559 18.48 -7.73 -4.58
N ALA A 560 18.06 -8.81 -3.93
CA ALA A 560 18.58 -10.15 -4.17
C ALA A 560 17.54 -11.22 -3.80
N MET A 561 17.65 -12.39 -4.38
CA MET A 561 16.75 -13.52 -4.11
C MET A 561 17.56 -14.80 -3.97
N ALA A 562 17.25 -15.60 -2.97
CA ALA A 562 17.86 -16.92 -2.76
C ALA A 562 16.83 -17.92 -2.20
N GLY A 563 16.91 -19.14 -2.68
CA GLY A 563 16.44 -20.46 -2.33
C GLY A 563 15.19 -20.69 -1.47
N ASP A 564 14.84 -21.92 -1.26
CA ASP A 564 13.51 -22.42 -0.94
C ASP A 564 13.48 -23.32 0.30
N PRO A 565 12.74 -22.96 1.39
CA PRO A 565 11.83 -23.91 1.97
C PRO A 565 10.39 -23.66 1.51
N PRO A 566 9.56 -24.71 1.33
CA PRO A 566 8.21 -24.56 0.83
C PRO A 566 7.33 -23.79 1.82
N LEU A 567 6.90 -22.57 1.44
CA LEU A 567 5.93 -21.81 2.20
C LEU A 567 4.53 -22.41 2.12
N LYS A 568 3.83 -22.40 3.24
CA LYS A 568 2.41 -22.81 3.33
C LYS A 568 1.49 -21.65 2.96
N GLN A 569 0.30 -22.00 2.53
CA GLN A 569 -0.78 -21.05 2.29
C GLN A 569 -1.28 -20.42 3.60
N VAL A 570 -1.38 -19.10 3.65
CA VAL A 570 -2.02 -18.40 4.78
C VAL A 570 -3.52 -18.65 4.77
N VAL A 571 -4.09 -18.89 5.95
CA VAL A 571 -5.52 -19.07 6.14
C VAL A 571 -6.03 -18.08 7.17
N THR A 572 -6.96 -17.23 6.78
CA THR A 572 -7.61 -16.26 7.66
C THR A 572 -9.03 -16.69 7.98
N LYS A 573 -9.39 -16.66 9.28
CA LYS A 573 -10.74 -16.88 9.79
C LYS A 573 -11.23 -15.61 10.47
N THR A 574 -12.32 -15.04 9.96
CA THR A 574 -12.85 -13.76 10.43
C THR A 574 -14.26 -13.91 10.97
N TRP A 575 -14.49 -13.41 12.19
CA TRP A 575 -15.79 -13.17 12.80
C TRP A 575 -16.07 -11.67 12.82
N GLU A 576 -17.27 -11.29 12.44
CA GLU A 576 -17.75 -9.91 12.46
C GLU A 576 -19.17 -9.83 12.99
N ALA A 577 -19.44 -8.84 13.84
CA ALA A 577 -20.79 -8.56 14.30
C ALA A 577 -20.96 -7.04 14.44
N GLY A 578 -22.17 -6.54 14.21
CA GLY A 578 -22.43 -5.14 14.40
C GLY A 578 -23.90 -4.77 14.27
N VAL A 579 -24.15 -3.51 14.56
CA VAL A 579 -25.44 -2.85 14.44
C VAL A 579 -25.27 -1.55 13.67
N ARG A 580 -26.26 -1.18 12.89
CA ARG A 580 -26.28 0.08 12.15
C ARG A 580 -27.71 0.61 12.09
N GLY A 581 -27.81 1.92 11.92
CA GLY A 581 -29.11 2.53 11.88
C GLY A 581 -29.12 3.93 11.33
N LYS A 582 -30.33 4.51 11.29
CA LYS A 582 -30.57 5.93 11.04
C LYS A 582 -30.90 6.64 12.36
N LEU A 583 -30.43 7.87 12.51
CA LEU A 583 -30.79 8.77 13.59
C LEU A 583 -31.67 9.86 12.98
N ALA A 584 -32.99 9.69 13.10
CA ALA A 584 -33.95 10.43 12.33
C ALA A 584 -33.56 10.36 10.83
N ASP A 585 -33.92 11.38 10.02
CA ASP A 585 -33.51 11.44 8.61
C ASP A 585 -32.23 12.26 8.39
N VAL A 586 -31.47 12.50 9.47
CA VAL A 586 -30.32 13.41 9.48
C VAL A 586 -29.01 12.68 9.42
N ALA A 587 -28.88 11.52 10.08
CA ALA A 587 -27.60 10.81 10.17
C ALA A 587 -27.76 9.28 10.11
N ARG A 588 -26.71 8.63 9.67
CA ARG A 588 -26.53 7.18 9.75
C ARG A 588 -25.39 6.88 10.74
N TRP A 589 -25.56 5.81 11.48
CA TRP A 589 -24.54 5.34 12.41
C TRP A 589 -24.28 3.86 12.23
N SER A 590 -23.10 3.42 12.62
CA SER A 590 -22.78 2.00 12.73
C SER A 590 -21.80 1.76 13.86
N ALA A 591 -21.95 0.60 14.51
CA ALA A 591 -21.02 0.09 15.50
C ALA A 591 -20.76 -1.38 15.20
N GLY A 592 -19.51 -1.77 15.09
CA GLY A 592 -19.13 -3.13 14.73
C GLY A 592 -17.90 -3.59 15.51
N VAL A 593 -17.78 -4.90 15.65
CA VAL A 593 -16.62 -5.60 16.18
C VAL A 593 -16.16 -6.64 15.19
N PHE A 594 -14.86 -6.88 15.11
CA PHE A 594 -14.30 -7.93 14.27
C PHE A 594 -13.12 -8.62 14.95
N ARG A 595 -12.89 -9.88 14.57
CA ARG A 595 -11.71 -10.65 14.93
C ARG A 595 -11.33 -11.58 13.79
N SER A 596 -10.14 -11.37 13.26
CA SER A 596 -9.49 -12.18 12.22
C SER A 596 -8.27 -12.88 12.80
N GLU A 597 -8.14 -14.17 12.57
CA GLU A 597 -6.97 -14.96 12.94
C GLU A 597 -6.34 -15.55 11.69
N ASN A 598 -5.07 -15.22 11.45
CA ASN A 598 -4.27 -15.78 10.37
C ASN A 598 -3.49 -16.98 10.91
N HIS A 599 -3.54 -18.08 10.20
CA HIS A 599 -2.76 -19.29 10.44
C HIS A 599 -1.71 -19.41 9.34
N ASP A 600 -0.50 -19.83 9.72
CA ASP A 600 0.66 -19.90 8.84
C ASP A 600 0.89 -18.56 8.08
N ASP A 601 0.78 -17.44 8.80
CA ASP A 601 0.95 -16.10 8.24
C ASP A 601 2.34 -15.95 7.62
N ILE A 602 2.47 -15.28 6.48
CA ILE A 602 3.75 -15.09 5.82
C ILE A 602 4.23 -13.68 6.14
N LEU A 603 5.37 -13.61 6.85
CA LEU A 603 6.00 -12.37 7.22
C LEU A 603 7.43 -12.34 6.68
N PHE A 604 7.91 -11.13 6.39
CA PHE A 604 9.31 -10.90 6.06
C PHE A 604 10.11 -10.75 7.36
N VAL A 605 11.16 -11.54 7.50
CA VAL A 605 12.09 -11.51 8.62
C VAL A 605 13.38 -10.89 8.11
N ALA A 606 13.78 -9.76 8.72
CA ALA A 606 15.06 -9.15 8.40
C ALA A 606 16.21 -10.06 8.85
N ASP A 607 17.28 -10.07 8.08
CA ASP A 607 18.53 -10.72 8.44
C ASP A 607 19.46 -9.79 9.22
N ASN A 608 20.58 -10.29 9.71
CA ASN A 608 21.59 -9.50 10.40
C ASN A 608 22.23 -8.46 9.48
N GLN A 609 22.39 -8.78 8.22
CA GLN A 609 22.82 -7.83 7.20
C GLN A 609 21.68 -6.85 6.90
N ALA A 610 21.95 -5.56 7.05
CA ALA A 610 20.93 -4.54 6.80
C ALA A 610 20.45 -4.59 5.33
N GLY A 611 19.15 -4.66 5.14
CA GLY A 611 18.51 -4.79 3.82
C GLY A 611 18.31 -6.22 3.32
N PHE A 612 18.87 -7.23 4.02
CA PHE A 612 18.63 -8.64 3.73
C PHE A 612 17.50 -9.21 4.58
N GLY A 613 16.91 -10.33 4.15
CA GLY A 613 15.91 -11.06 4.89
C GLY A 613 15.27 -12.15 4.05
N TYR A 614 14.29 -12.83 4.63
CA TYR A 614 13.60 -13.93 4.00
C TYR A 614 12.13 -13.99 4.44
N PHE A 615 11.30 -14.67 3.67
CA PHE A 615 9.92 -14.94 4.04
C PHE A 615 9.81 -16.26 4.79
N LYS A 616 9.07 -16.27 5.88
CA LYS A 616 8.72 -17.50 6.60
C LYS A 616 7.25 -17.52 6.98
N ASN A 617 6.71 -18.74 7.17
CA ASN A 617 5.43 -18.90 7.81
C ASN A 617 5.57 -18.63 9.31
N PHE A 618 4.91 -17.58 9.77
CA PHE A 618 4.86 -17.17 11.17
C PHE A 618 3.58 -17.73 11.78
N GLY A 619 3.66 -18.78 12.54
CA GLY A 619 2.60 -19.52 13.18
C GLY A 619 1.19 -18.89 13.10
N LYS A 620 0.88 -17.98 14.04
CA LYS A 620 -0.44 -17.35 14.13
C LYS A 620 -0.34 -15.86 14.41
N THR A 621 -1.14 -15.04 13.70
CA THR A 621 -1.37 -13.62 14.03
C THR A 621 -2.86 -13.35 14.23
N ARG A 622 -3.19 -12.23 14.90
CA ARG A 622 -4.58 -11.84 15.17
C ARG A 622 -4.77 -10.34 14.94
N HIS A 623 -5.83 -10.00 14.25
CA HIS A 623 -6.31 -8.63 14.06
C HIS A 623 -7.73 -8.54 14.63
N GLN A 624 -7.96 -7.69 15.62
CA GLN A 624 -9.29 -7.50 16.21
C GLN A 624 -9.54 -6.03 16.52
N GLY A 625 -10.80 -5.61 16.54
CA GLY A 625 -11.11 -4.22 16.78
C GLY A 625 -12.57 -3.88 16.93
N VAL A 626 -12.78 -2.59 17.20
CA VAL A 626 -14.09 -1.94 17.28
C VAL A 626 -14.10 -0.81 16.26
N GLU A 627 -15.15 -0.72 15.47
CA GLU A 627 -15.38 0.32 14.48
C GLU A 627 -16.68 1.06 14.79
N LEU A 628 -16.60 2.39 14.86
CA LEU A 628 -17.75 3.27 15.04
C LEU A 628 -17.76 4.27 13.89
N ALA A 629 -18.91 4.48 13.29
CA ALA A 629 -19.09 5.49 12.25
C ALA A 629 -20.40 6.25 12.47
N LEU A 630 -20.34 7.55 12.19
CA LEU A 630 -21.49 8.43 12.12
C LEU A 630 -21.29 9.33 10.90
N ASP A 631 -22.22 9.36 9.99
CA ASP A 631 -22.26 10.27 8.84
C ASP A 631 -23.65 10.86 8.66
N GLY A 632 -23.72 12.12 8.24
CA GLY A 632 -25.00 12.77 8.12
C GLY A 632 -24.98 14.11 7.41
N LYS A 633 -26.19 14.59 7.16
CA LYS A 633 -26.45 15.89 6.55
C LYS A 633 -27.56 16.61 7.29
N ALA A 634 -27.25 17.80 7.80
CA ALA A 634 -28.20 18.67 8.53
C ALA A 634 -28.23 20.04 7.88
N GLY A 635 -29.22 20.31 7.03
CA GLY A 635 -29.32 21.55 6.27
C GLY A 635 -28.10 21.75 5.36
N ALA A 636 -27.31 22.80 5.63
CA ALA A 636 -26.09 23.12 4.90
C ALA A 636 -24.84 22.33 5.35
N LEU A 637 -24.95 21.58 6.45
CA LEU A 637 -23.84 20.83 7.03
C LEU A 637 -23.83 19.38 6.52
N ASP A 638 -22.69 18.92 5.98
CA ASP A 638 -22.36 17.52 5.72
C ASP A 638 -21.23 17.13 6.67
N PHE A 639 -21.39 16.08 7.46
CA PHE A 639 -20.44 15.73 8.50
C PHE A 639 -20.26 14.22 8.63
N GLY A 640 -19.07 13.82 9.09
CA GLY A 640 -18.79 12.43 9.37
C GLY A 640 -17.70 12.27 10.42
N VAL A 641 -17.81 11.20 11.22
CA VAL A 641 -16.80 10.76 12.18
C VAL A 641 -16.67 9.25 12.12
N ASN A 642 -15.44 8.79 11.96
CA ASN A 642 -15.08 7.38 12.06
C ASN A 642 -14.05 7.20 13.18
N TYR A 643 -14.28 6.24 14.05
CA TYR A 643 -13.35 5.81 15.08
C TYR A 643 -13.07 4.32 14.94
N THR A 644 -11.81 3.95 15.01
CA THR A 644 -11.36 2.56 15.03
C THR A 644 -10.42 2.35 16.20
N TRP A 645 -10.74 1.36 17.04
CA TRP A 645 -9.76 0.72 17.90
C TRP A 645 -9.29 -0.57 17.23
N LEU A 646 -7.97 -0.72 17.05
CA LEU A 646 -7.36 -1.85 16.36
C LEU A 646 -6.27 -2.46 17.23
N GLN A 647 -6.30 -3.77 17.39
CA GLN A 647 -5.25 -4.57 17.99
C GLN A 647 -4.79 -5.65 17.02
N ALA A 648 -3.60 -5.48 16.45
CA ALA A 648 -2.91 -6.47 15.64
C ALA A 648 -1.75 -7.05 16.46
N THR A 649 -1.72 -8.38 16.68
CA THR A 649 -0.78 -9.04 17.59
C THR A 649 -0.31 -10.38 17.05
N TYR A 650 0.94 -10.69 17.35
CA TYR A 650 1.47 -12.03 17.22
C TYR A 650 0.80 -12.96 18.23
N GLN A 651 0.60 -14.22 17.88
CA GLN A 651 -0.03 -15.25 18.71
C GLN A 651 0.84 -16.51 18.85
N SER A 652 1.99 -16.53 18.20
CA SER A 652 3.03 -17.57 18.30
C SER A 652 4.32 -16.98 18.85
N ARG A 653 5.16 -17.84 19.47
CA ARG A 653 6.50 -17.47 19.87
C ARG A 653 7.45 -17.70 18.70
N GLU A 654 8.30 -16.70 18.40
CA GLU A 654 9.32 -16.77 17.36
C GLU A 654 10.61 -16.06 17.81
N VAL A 655 11.73 -16.50 17.26
CA VAL A 655 13.00 -15.83 17.37
C VAL A 655 13.35 -15.23 16.01
N VAL A 656 13.65 -13.97 15.97
CA VAL A 656 14.00 -13.23 14.74
C VAL A 656 15.21 -12.37 14.97
N ASN A 657 15.89 -11.94 13.91
CA ASN A 657 16.96 -10.98 13.99
C ASN A 657 16.54 -9.71 14.74
N GLY A 658 17.40 -9.22 15.59
CA GLY A 658 17.19 -8.05 16.44
C GLY A 658 18.38 -7.12 16.53
N SER A 659 19.34 -7.18 15.63
CA SER A 659 20.59 -6.40 15.65
C SER A 659 20.39 -4.91 15.90
N ALA A 660 19.36 -4.31 15.34
CA ALA A 660 18.99 -2.90 15.55
C ALA A 660 18.12 -2.65 16.79
N ASN A 661 17.79 -3.67 17.56
CA ASN A 661 16.90 -3.59 18.73
C ASN A 661 17.70 -3.65 20.04
N SER A 662 17.53 -2.68 20.93
CA SER A 662 18.24 -2.59 22.20
C SER A 662 17.96 -3.72 23.20
N SER A 663 16.98 -4.57 22.92
CA SER A 663 16.61 -5.75 23.72
C SER A 663 17.08 -7.06 23.10
N SER A 664 17.95 -7.01 22.08
CA SER A 664 18.55 -8.20 21.47
C SER A 664 19.44 -8.92 22.49
N ASP A 665 19.68 -10.19 22.27
CA ASP A 665 20.55 -11.04 23.06
C ASP A 665 22.05 -10.92 22.69
N ALA A 666 22.40 -9.83 21.97
CA ALA A 666 23.77 -9.52 21.59
C ALA A 666 24.71 -9.44 22.81
N ASP A 667 25.97 -9.90 22.65
CA ASP A 667 26.99 -9.89 23.71
C ASP A 667 27.34 -8.47 24.22
N ALA A 668 27.14 -7.47 23.34
CA ALA A 668 27.26 -6.05 23.67
C ALA A 668 26.34 -5.17 22.85
N PRO A 669 25.95 -3.97 23.35
CA PRO A 669 25.08 -3.04 22.61
C PRO A 669 25.62 -2.66 21.24
N GLY A 670 24.84 -2.82 20.18
CA GLY A 670 25.20 -2.50 18.81
C GLY A 670 25.89 -3.61 18.04
N LEU A 671 26.10 -4.78 18.65
CA LEU A 671 26.48 -6.02 17.97
C LEU A 671 25.23 -6.78 17.47
N GLU A 672 25.45 -7.77 16.63
CA GLU A 672 24.41 -8.65 16.14
C GLU A 672 23.78 -9.48 17.25
N GLY A 673 22.47 -9.74 17.15
CA GLY A 673 21.72 -10.50 18.13
C GLY A 673 20.30 -10.77 17.67
N HIS A 674 19.55 -11.50 18.49
CA HIS A 674 18.17 -11.89 18.21
C HIS A 674 17.18 -11.29 19.21
N ILE A 675 15.93 -11.20 18.81
CA ILE A 675 14.82 -10.84 19.69
C ILE A 675 13.79 -11.96 19.72
N VAL A 676 13.08 -12.08 20.86
CA VAL A 676 12.03 -13.07 21.06
C VAL A 676 10.68 -12.40 20.99
N ILE A 677 9.91 -12.75 19.95
CA ILE A 677 8.51 -12.38 19.84
C ILE A 677 7.69 -13.34 20.68
N THR A 678 6.73 -12.82 21.44
CA THR A 678 5.81 -13.62 22.28
C THR A 678 4.34 -13.31 21.96
N PRO A 679 3.41 -14.24 22.23
CA PRO A 679 2.00 -13.98 22.09
C PRO A 679 1.55 -12.71 22.82
N GLY A 680 0.88 -11.82 22.11
CA GLY A 680 0.45 -10.51 22.61
C GLY A 680 1.32 -9.33 22.15
N ASN A 681 2.56 -9.55 21.69
CA ASN A 681 3.35 -8.49 21.08
C ASN A 681 2.61 -7.92 19.86
N ARG A 682 2.68 -6.61 19.72
CA ARG A 682 1.97 -5.88 18.67
C ARG A 682 2.74 -5.89 17.37
N ILE A 683 2.02 -6.11 16.27
CA ILE A 683 2.59 -6.05 14.93
C ILE A 683 2.98 -4.59 14.62
N PRO A 684 4.21 -4.33 14.15
CA PRO A 684 4.69 -3.01 13.77
C PRO A 684 3.81 -2.30 12.74
N LEU A 685 3.97 -0.98 12.63
CA LEU A 685 3.31 -0.09 11.68
C LEU A 685 1.77 -0.07 11.80
N THR A 686 1.22 -0.65 12.86
CA THR A 686 -0.23 -0.76 13.08
C THR A 686 -0.65 0.06 14.31
N PRO A 687 -1.29 1.24 14.12
CA PRO A 687 -1.74 2.08 15.20
C PRO A 687 -2.97 1.49 15.91
N SER A 688 -3.09 1.76 17.23
CA SER A 688 -4.24 1.27 18.03
C SER A 688 -5.51 2.08 17.82
N HIS A 689 -5.38 3.38 17.60
CA HIS A 689 -6.51 4.29 17.52
C HIS A 689 -6.39 5.11 16.25
N ILE A 690 -7.49 5.15 15.50
CA ILE A 690 -7.63 5.92 14.28
C ILE A 690 -8.93 6.72 14.41
N VAL A 691 -8.84 8.03 14.27
CA VAL A 691 -10.00 8.93 14.22
C VAL A 691 -9.97 9.70 12.93
N LYS A 692 -11.07 9.70 12.19
CA LYS A 692 -11.27 10.58 11.03
C LYS A 692 -12.56 11.35 11.22
N ALA A 693 -12.51 12.65 10.98
CA ALA A 693 -13.68 13.50 11.07
C ALA A 693 -13.66 14.50 9.92
N HIS A 694 -14.83 14.81 9.39
CA HIS A 694 -14.99 15.91 8.45
C HIS A 694 -16.26 16.70 8.72
N VAL A 695 -16.22 17.96 8.32
CA VAL A 695 -17.36 18.87 8.31
C VAL A 695 -17.25 19.73 7.05
N ASP A 696 -18.26 19.66 6.19
CA ASP A 696 -18.42 20.50 5.01
C ASP A 696 -19.62 21.41 5.17
N VAL A 697 -19.44 22.69 4.90
CA VAL A 697 -20.51 23.70 4.91
C VAL A 697 -20.79 24.12 3.48
N GLN A 698 -22.07 24.01 3.08
CA GLN A 698 -22.55 24.45 1.77
C GLN A 698 -23.29 25.78 1.90
N GLY A 699 -22.81 26.83 1.21
CA GLY A 699 -23.48 28.12 1.11
C GLY A 699 -24.26 28.25 -0.21
N GLY A 700 -25.58 28.02 -0.14
CA GLY A 700 -26.42 27.99 -1.32
C GLY A 700 -26.00 26.89 -2.31
N ARG A 701 -25.98 27.24 -3.62
CA ARG A 701 -25.52 26.34 -4.69
C ARG A 701 -24.06 26.59 -5.10
N ASP A 702 -23.45 27.63 -4.61
CA ASP A 702 -22.29 28.26 -5.24
C ASP A 702 -20.97 27.99 -4.54
N TRP A 703 -20.95 27.66 -3.25
CA TRP A 703 -19.70 27.40 -2.56
C TRP A 703 -19.81 26.30 -1.48
N THR A 704 -18.69 25.65 -1.26
CA THR A 704 -18.51 24.66 -0.19
C THR A 704 -17.17 24.94 0.48
N VAL A 705 -17.14 24.89 1.81
CA VAL A 705 -15.88 24.91 2.59
C VAL A 705 -15.91 23.71 3.53
N GLY A 706 -14.81 22.96 3.56
CA GLY A 706 -14.70 21.73 4.35
C GLY A 706 -13.43 21.69 5.19
N LEU A 707 -13.56 21.12 6.38
CA LEU A 707 -12.45 20.72 7.25
C LEU A 707 -12.46 19.21 7.41
N ALA A 708 -11.30 18.60 7.25
CA ALA A 708 -11.11 17.17 7.54
C ALA A 708 -9.94 17.00 8.51
N MET A 709 -10.06 16.04 9.42
CA MET A 709 -9.04 15.67 10.39
C MET A 709 -8.78 14.18 10.36
N THR A 710 -7.51 13.80 10.32
CA THR A 710 -7.04 12.44 10.56
C THR A 710 -6.14 12.45 11.78
N ALA A 711 -6.49 11.65 12.81
CA ALA A 711 -5.69 11.45 14.00
C ALA A 711 -5.38 9.96 14.17
N VAL A 712 -4.11 9.66 14.44
CA VAL A 712 -3.58 8.29 14.52
C VAL A 712 -2.70 8.18 15.76
N SER A 713 -2.84 7.10 16.53
CA SER A 713 -1.96 6.84 17.67
C SER A 713 -0.57 6.42 17.23
N SER A 714 0.38 6.38 18.16
CA SER A 714 1.72 5.80 17.93
C SER A 714 1.64 4.34 17.51
N ALA A 715 2.62 3.91 16.71
CA ALA A 715 2.81 2.51 16.31
C ALA A 715 4.28 2.11 16.52
N TYR A 716 4.52 0.82 16.77
CA TYR A 716 5.87 0.28 16.86
C TYR A 716 6.57 0.33 15.50
N ALA A 717 7.87 0.55 15.52
CA ALA A 717 8.72 0.50 14.33
C ALA A 717 8.92 -0.94 13.86
N ARG A 718 9.15 -1.18 12.58
CA ARG A 718 9.70 -2.43 12.07
C ARG A 718 11.09 -2.65 12.70
N GLY A 719 11.44 -3.88 13.08
CA GLY A 719 12.61 -4.20 13.92
C GLY A 719 12.32 -4.15 15.43
N ASN A 720 11.11 -3.72 15.84
CA ASN A 720 10.66 -3.73 17.23
C ASN A 720 9.42 -4.65 17.40
N GLU A 721 9.50 -5.86 16.85
CA GLU A 721 8.42 -6.85 16.84
C GLU A 721 8.11 -7.39 18.23
N ASN A 722 9.09 -7.43 19.15
CA ASN A 722 8.92 -7.80 20.55
C ASN A 722 8.40 -6.66 21.43
N ASN A 723 8.34 -5.44 20.89
CA ASN A 723 7.87 -4.20 21.54
C ASN A 723 8.74 -3.72 22.74
N GLN A 724 9.99 -4.17 22.83
CA GLN A 724 10.87 -3.92 23.98
C GLN A 724 12.00 -2.93 23.71
N HIS A 725 12.19 -2.49 22.46
CA HIS A 725 13.23 -1.51 22.13
C HIS A 725 13.07 -0.22 22.96
N GLN A 726 14.19 0.26 23.47
CA GLN A 726 14.33 1.54 24.18
C GLN A 726 15.57 2.27 23.70
N ALA A 727 15.47 3.59 23.55
CA ALA A 727 16.64 4.42 23.31
C ALA A 727 17.60 4.31 24.51
N GLY A 728 18.89 4.15 24.25
CA GLY A 728 19.88 4.03 25.33
C GLY A 728 21.31 3.98 24.84
N GLY A 729 22.21 4.61 25.59
CA GLY A 729 23.63 4.64 25.27
C GLY A 729 23.95 5.25 23.89
N PRO A 730 25.19 5.09 23.41
CA PRO A 730 25.59 5.58 22.10
C PRO A 730 25.17 4.67 20.93
N ALA A 731 24.81 3.39 21.21
CA ALA A 731 24.53 2.40 20.18
C ALA A 731 23.07 2.40 19.70
N TYR A 732 22.10 2.88 20.51
CA TYR A 732 20.69 2.82 20.18
C TYR A 732 20.02 4.20 20.27
N LEU A 733 19.70 4.78 19.11
CA LEU A 733 19.12 6.11 18.97
C LEU A 733 17.63 6.02 18.61
N GLY A 734 16.80 6.76 19.34
CA GLY A 734 15.37 6.85 19.06
C GLY A 734 14.49 5.81 19.75
N SER A 735 13.18 6.02 19.67
CA SER A 735 12.20 5.31 20.51
C SER A 735 11.72 3.97 19.93
N GLY A 736 12.12 3.60 18.72
CA GLY A 736 11.56 2.44 18.03
C GLY A 736 10.03 2.51 17.82
N LYS A 737 9.48 3.73 17.69
CA LYS A 737 8.05 3.98 17.44
C LYS A 737 7.86 5.21 16.56
N SER A 738 6.84 5.19 15.70
CA SER A 738 6.28 6.43 15.14
C SER A 738 5.44 7.13 16.21
N GLY A 739 5.58 8.45 16.35
CA GLY A 739 4.74 9.25 17.25
C GLY A 739 3.30 9.33 16.76
N GLY A 740 2.34 9.42 17.69
CA GLY A 740 0.96 9.73 17.33
C GLY A 740 0.83 11.16 16.78
N TYR A 741 -0.06 11.34 15.81
CA TYR A 741 -0.26 12.63 15.15
C TYR A 741 -1.73 12.92 14.87
N ALA A 742 -2.02 14.21 14.67
CA ALA A 742 -3.27 14.67 14.10
C ALA A 742 -2.96 15.71 13.02
N VAL A 743 -3.54 15.54 11.84
CA VAL A 743 -3.40 16.43 10.68
C VAL A 743 -4.77 16.93 10.28
N VAL A 744 -4.87 18.24 10.05
CA VAL A 744 -6.09 18.91 9.61
C VAL A 744 -5.90 19.43 8.18
N GLU A 745 -6.89 19.23 7.37
CA GLU A 745 -6.95 19.69 5.98
C GLU A 745 -8.14 20.66 5.82
N LEU A 746 -7.93 21.71 5.04
CA LEU A 746 -8.96 22.67 4.64
C LEU A 746 -9.17 22.58 3.14
N ASN A 747 -10.41 22.47 2.71
CA ASN A 747 -10.77 22.52 1.31
C ASN A 747 -11.88 23.54 1.05
N GLY A 748 -11.92 24.07 -0.16
CA GLY A 748 -12.96 24.99 -0.58
C GLY A 748 -13.20 24.90 -2.07
N LYS A 749 -14.46 25.08 -2.49
CA LYS A 749 -14.87 25.15 -3.88
C LYS A 749 -15.90 26.25 -4.07
N VAL A 750 -15.75 27.01 -5.15
CA VAL A 750 -16.70 28.06 -5.57
C VAL A 750 -17.11 27.77 -7.02
N GLN A 751 -18.41 27.75 -7.26
CA GLN A 751 -19.02 27.65 -8.60
C GLN A 751 -19.28 29.08 -9.10
N LEU A 752 -18.41 29.60 -9.95
CA LEU A 752 -18.50 30.97 -10.48
C LEU A 752 -19.59 31.12 -11.54
N THR A 753 -19.73 30.08 -12.39
CA THR A 753 -20.80 29.95 -13.39
C THR A 753 -21.26 28.49 -13.43
N PRO A 754 -22.37 28.14 -14.09
CA PRO A 754 -22.75 26.74 -14.26
C PRO A 754 -21.66 25.85 -14.88
N ARG A 755 -20.68 26.44 -15.57
CA ARG A 755 -19.59 25.75 -16.28
C ARG A 755 -18.23 25.89 -15.61
N LEU A 756 -18.01 26.92 -14.79
CA LEU A 756 -16.70 27.26 -14.23
C LEU A 756 -16.70 27.15 -12.72
N SER A 757 -15.84 26.33 -12.16
CA SER A 757 -15.56 26.27 -10.74
C SER A 757 -14.07 26.45 -10.42
N ILE A 758 -13.81 27.04 -9.27
CA ILE A 758 -12.46 27.16 -8.67
C ILE A 758 -12.47 26.37 -7.37
N PHE A 759 -11.40 25.66 -7.10
CA PHE A 759 -11.21 24.97 -5.82
C PHE A 759 -9.81 25.23 -5.27
N ALA A 760 -9.69 25.18 -3.95
CA ALA A 760 -8.43 25.27 -3.24
C ALA A 760 -8.38 24.25 -2.10
N GLN A 761 -7.20 23.77 -1.80
CA GLN A 761 -6.95 22.83 -0.72
C GLN A 761 -5.65 23.17 0.00
N VAL A 762 -5.70 23.14 1.33
CA VAL A 762 -4.54 23.23 2.20
C VAL A 762 -4.43 21.92 2.96
N ASN A 763 -3.42 21.14 2.66
CA ASN A 763 -3.10 19.94 3.41
C ASN A 763 -2.19 20.29 4.58
N ASN A 764 -2.32 19.55 5.71
CA ASN A 764 -1.55 19.79 6.92
C ASN A 764 -1.58 21.28 7.33
N LEU A 765 -2.78 21.80 7.54
CA LEU A 765 -3.07 23.23 7.79
C LEU A 765 -2.16 23.85 8.87
N PHE A 766 -1.83 23.10 9.91
CA PHE A 766 -1.03 23.57 11.04
C PHE A 766 0.47 23.28 10.91
N ASP A 767 0.92 22.81 9.74
CA ASP A 767 2.32 22.48 9.43
C ASP A 767 2.94 21.51 10.46
N ARG A 768 2.18 20.50 10.86
CA ARG A 768 2.62 19.49 11.83
C ARG A 768 3.71 18.63 11.24
N LYS A 769 4.88 18.53 11.89
CA LYS A 769 5.88 17.50 11.59
C LYS A 769 5.41 16.18 12.22
N TYR A 770 5.35 15.12 11.42
CA TYR A 770 4.86 13.79 11.83
C TYR A 770 5.50 12.69 11.00
N ALA A 771 5.35 11.44 11.42
CA ALA A 771 5.80 10.28 10.66
C ALA A 771 4.66 9.26 10.52
N THR A 772 4.49 8.68 9.34
CA THR A 772 3.46 7.67 9.06
C THR A 772 3.94 6.27 9.34
N ALA A 773 5.27 6.03 9.30
CA ALA A 773 5.91 4.76 9.60
C ALA A 773 7.26 4.99 10.28
N ALA A 774 7.79 3.94 10.90
CA ALA A 774 9.14 3.92 11.47
C ALA A 774 9.78 2.54 11.30
N GLN A 775 11.12 2.52 11.25
CA GLN A 775 11.94 1.31 11.18
C GLN A 775 13.19 1.50 12.02
N LEU A 776 13.64 0.44 12.69
CA LEU A 776 14.97 0.37 13.28
C LEU A 776 15.98 -0.05 12.21
N GLY A 777 17.19 0.50 12.26
CA GLY A 777 18.25 0.14 11.35
C GLY A 777 19.56 0.79 11.72
N ALA A 778 20.66 0.24 11.20
CA ALA A 778 21.98 0.80 11.35
C ALA A 778 22.10 2.16 10.64
N THR A 779 22.86 3.09 11.23
CA THR A 779 23.14 4.39 10.60
C THR A 779 24.63 4.55 10.31
N ALA A 780 24.94 4.95 9.09
CA ALA A 780 26.28 5.22 8.62
C ALA A 780 26.73 6.68 8.84
N PHE A 781 25.92 7.50 9.51
CA PHE A 781 26.18 8.94 9.62
C PHE A 781 26.27 9.42 11.08
N ASP A 782 27.11 10.42 11.32
CA ASP A 782 27.10 11.18 12.56
C ASP A 782 25.96 12.20 12.59
N ALA A 783 25.81 12.94 13.71
CA ALA A 783 24.78 13.98 13.85
C ALA A 783 24.96 15.16 12.88
N ASN A 784 26.14 15.36 12.32
CA ASN A 784 26.44 16.37 11.30
C ASN A 784 26.12 15.90 9.88
N GLY A 785 25.80 14.61 9.73
CA GLY A 785 25.56 14.00 8.44
C GLY A 785 26.82 13.59 7.69
N ASN A 786 27.95 13.50 8.34
CA ASN A 786 29.18 12.95 7.79
C ASN A 786 29.17 11.42 7.90
N PHE A 787 29.79 10.74 6.95
CA PHE A 787 29.91 9.30 7.00
C PHE A 787 30.79 8.89 8.20
N ALA A 788 30.27 8.03 9.06
CA ALA A 788 30.90 7.58 10.29
C ALA A 788 30.33 6.19 10.66
N ALA A 789 30.59 5.20 9.83
CA ALA A 789 29.93 3.89 9.87
C ALA A 789 30.11 3.16 11.21
N ARG A 790 31.37 3.09 11.71
CA ARG A 790 31.72 2.37 12.96
C ARG A 790 32.37 3.32 13.95
N PRO A 791 31.63 4.29 14.56
CA PRO A 791 32.22 5.29 15.46
C PRO A 791 32.51 4.75 16.88
N LEU A 792 32.04 3.54 17.23
CA LEU A 792 32.16 2.94 18.55
C LEU A 792 33.45 2.07 18.65
N PRO A 793 34.07 1.96 19.85
CA PRO A 793 35.19 1.08 20.07
C PRO A 793 34.83 -0.39 19.80
N ALA A 794 35.78 -1.14 19.29
CA ALA A 794 35.60 -2.58 19.09
C ALA A 794 35.37 -3.31 20.43
N VAL A 795 34.49 -4.31 20.42
CA VAL A 795 34.18 -5.21 21.52
C VAL A 795 34.49 -6.65 21.06
N ASN A 796 35.39 -7.32 21.70
CA ASN A 796 35.86 -8.68 21.34
C ASN A 796 36.35 -8.83 19.89
N GLY A 797 36.85 -7.74 19.29
CA GLY A 797 37.30 -7.71 17.89
C GLY A 797 36.27 -7.27 16.87
N GLU A 798 35.00 -7.22 17.24
CA GLU A 798 33.91 -6.73 16.40
C GLU A 798 33.59 -5.25 16.66
N TYR A 799 33.18 -4.51 15.63
CA TYR A 799 32.81 -3.10 15.73
C TYR A 799 31.32 -2.92 15.85
N PRO A 800 30.81 -2.47 17.03
CA PRO A 800 29.35 -2.22 17.20
C PRO A 800 28.82 -1.15 16.23
N MET A 801 27.63 -1.39 15.71
CA MET A 801 26.88 -0.42 14.90
C MET A 801 26.15 0.59 15.78
N VAL A 802 26.01 1.80 15.28
CA VAL A 802 25.03 2.74 15.83
C VAL A 802 23.70 2.50 15.12
N ASN A 803 22.70 2.09 15.87
CA ASN A 803 21.34 1.86 15.38
C ASN A 803 20.44 3.04 15.69
N ALA A 804 19.53 3.36 14.79
CA ALA A 804 18.65 4.51 14.93
C ALA A 804 17.21 4.18 14.50
N THR A 805 16.27 5.04 14.89
CA THR A 805 14.93 5.01 14.34
C THR A 805 14.90 5.84 13.06
N PHE A 806 14.49 5.21 11.95
CA PHE A 806 14.24 5.85 10.66
C PHE A 806 12.75 6.11 10.51
N TYR A 807 12.38 7.23 9.92
CA TYR A 807 11.01 7.68 9.79
C TYR A 807 10.57 7.91 8.34
N ALA A 808 9.36 7.46 8.01
CA ALA A 808 8.61 7.96 6.86
C ALA A 808 7.98 9.31 7.24
N ALA A 809 8.67 10.38 6.95
CA ALA A 809 8.23 11.72 7.30
C ALA A 809 6.97 12.11 6.50
N GLY A 810 5.95 12.60 7.19
CA GLY A 810 4.74 13.09 6.55
C GLY A 810 4.94 14.47 5.92
N ALA A 811 4.25 14.72 4.81
CA ALA A 811 4.39 15.97 4.06
C ALA A 811 4.08 17.23 4.92
N PRO A 812 4.86 18.31 4.78
CA PRO A 812 4.58 19.59 5.42
C PRO A 812 3.32 20.23 4.85
N ARG A 813 2.94 21.42 5.35
CA ARG A 813 1.81 22.16 4.79
C ARG A 813 2.01 22.38 3.29
N SER A 814 1.00 22.01 2.50
CA SER A 814 0.98 22.24 1.07
C SER A 814 -0.35 22.86 0.62
N VAL A 815 -0.29 23.70 -0.39
CA VAL A 815 -1.43 24.39 -0.98
C VAL A 815 -1.61 23.95 -2.41
N ASN A 816 -2.86 23.64 -2.80
CA ASN A 816 -3.24 23.33 -4.17
C ASN A 816 -4.41 24.23 -4.57
N VAL A 817 -4.38 24.77 -5.76
CA VAL A 817 -5.45 25.56 -6.37
C VAL A 817 -5.74 25.01 -7.74
N GLY A 818 -7.01 24.92 -8.11
CA GLY A 818 -7.38 24.45 -9.44
C GLY A 818 -8.64 25.09 -9.96
N VAL A 819 -8.79 24.96 -11.27
CA VAL A 819 -9.93 25.46 -12.04
C VAL A 819 -10.47 24.31 -12.86
N ARG A 820 -11.80 24.14 -12.83
CA ARG A 820 -12.52 23.16 -13.66
C ARG A 820 -13.51 23.88 -14.53
N TYR A 821 -13.48 23.61 -15.82
CA TYR A 821 -14.43 24.11 -16.81
C TYR A 821 -15.16 22.94 -17.47
N ALA A 822 -16.48 22.97 -17.44
CA ALA A 822 -17.38 22.01 -18.11
C ALA A 822 -18.02 22.69 -19.34
N PHE A 823 -17.95 22.05 -20.48
CA PHE A 823 -18.49 22.59 -21.75
C PHE A 823 -19.97 22.34 -21.90
#